data_4519106a65ecbc5e361f0883b1b8e33d
#
_entry.id   4519106a65ecbc5e361f0883b1b8e33d
#
_cell.length_a   1.000
_cell.length_b   1.000
_cell.length_c   1.000
_cell.angle_alpha   90.00
_cell.angle_beta   90.00
_cell.angle_gamma   90.00
#
_symmetry.space_group_name_H-M   'P 1'
#
loop_
_entity.id
_entity.type
_entity.pdbx_description
1 polymer ?
#
loop_
_entity_poly.entity_id
_entity_poly.type
_entity_poly.pdbx_seq_one_letter_code
_entity_poly.pdbx_strand_id
1 'polypeptide(L)'
;MIDMRKAGLWTIVVVTMIIAIACGKQNQSGDGDELMERAYKSRDYSGLVRQADSLESIGQLSQAKAYYWRGYVCDRQKKLRMAEFYWKTSLRAAADTKDYDTYAKTASRLANLLVVRGDYEGALKMAVPVVEKLEAIQCDTTSDYVNLLIYIGCSQAGIGKTGEATLDGFDRAYQKHLDNIQKNRDDASYKDAIAGLINMSVACNTTKHYQEALKWTGHFGELLSEYEQRPEAGKDYLDKQLARFHIYQAQAYEGLEKPEDANKAYEAFLTTQFSKTAEGRILANDYLVAAQRWDEAADNYRSLDAHLGNQQGGGYTIDNIKNLVLPKYQANLLAGRRDSALAVSRVICDSLPIAFGLADRLDAEEQAVVVKKVEELGESEAKASQQRYYLMFGFVALLFLAFLYVGFMRSRAGYRLKRSHENLKTAYEQLEEATSVKERGETEQRIATAIRRSIMPEEQAQRKLQTVFSQLEPGQMTGSDLCETQIHGEHLFFCIGNAVGDGVQNAVTMAMVGAQFRSLAALGMSPEKMMAAINSAMSQYEDRRLKLFVGELNLQTGQLVYCNAGLNIPLLMDTEVSQVPCETSKMVGEQAGTLYTAQETTLTRGQLFFLFTDGMTSAENATGKPFGEKALRGAALQAFKLDPTPEGFAGHIIKAVRNYTAGAQQKNDMTMLVVTI
;
A
#
# COMPACT_ATOMS: atom_id res chain seq x y z
N MET A 1 44.57 2.16 65.01
CA MET A 1 43.90 3.39 64.50
C MET A 1 44.65 3.79 63.22
N ILE A 2 44.44 3.01 62.12
CA ILE A 2 45.08 3.21 60.83
C ILE A 2 44.11 3.98 59.98
N ASP A 3 44.51 5.11 59.70
CA ASP A 3 44.22 6.18 58.78
C ASP A 3 43.00 5.96 57.85
N MET A 4 41.78 6.09 58.35
CA MET A 4 40.52 6.13 57.60
C MET A 4 40.45 7.30 56.57
N ARG A 5 41.33 8.30 56.70
CA ARG A 5 41.39 9.43 55.76
C ARG A 5 42.06 9.05 54.41
N LYS A 6 43.00 8.10 54.40
CA LYS A 6 43.64 7.65 53.14
C LYS A 6 42.75 6.68 52.35
N ALA A 7 41.93 5.86 52.99
CA ALA A 7 40.99 4.99 52.31
C ALA A 7 39.85 5.80 51.63
N GLY A 8 39.39 6.90 52.23
CA GLY A 8 38.38 7.77 51.63
C GLY A 8 38.88 8.55 50.39
N LEU A 9 40.18 8.92 50.41
CA LEU A 9 40.78 9.63 49.26
C LEU A 9 40.97 8.70 48.02
N TRP A 10 41.33 7.43 48.26
CA TRP A 10 41.46 6.44 47.19
C TRP A 10 40.12 6.04 46.60
N THR A 11 39.05 5.96 47.35
CA THR A 11 37.69 5.74 46.84
C THR A 11 37.19 6.91 46.00
N ILE A 12 37.49 8.15 46.38
CA ILE A 12 37.13 9.35 45.60
C ILE A 12 37.94 9.41 44.29
N VAL A 13 39.22 9.09 44.31
CA VAL A 13 40.06 9.05 43.09
C VAL A 13 39.65 7.93 42.13
N VAL A 14 39.29 6.76 42.63
CA VAL A 14 38.78 5.65 41.80
C VAL A 14 37.40 5.98 41.23
N VAL A 15 36.50 6.58 42.01
CA VAL A 15 35.17 7.00 41.54
C VAL A 15 35.29 8.13 40.53
N THR A 16 36.20 9.10 40.71
CA THR A 16 36.43 10.15 39.70
C THR A 16 37.14 9.62 38.46
N MET A 17 38.03 8.64 38.55
CA MET A 17 38.59 7.95 37.37
C MET A 17 37.53 7.16 36.58
N ILE A 18 36.64 6.44 37.29
CA ILE A 18 35.54 5.68 36.66
C ILE A 18 34.54 6.65 36.01
N ILE A 19 34.24 7.78 36.63
CA ILE A 19 33.38 8.83 36.03
C ILE A 19 34.08 9.50 34.83
N ALA A 20 35.39 9.73 34.88
CA ALA A 20 36.16 10.28 33.76
C ALA A 20 36.24 9.30 32.57
N ILE A 21 36.33 7.98 32.82
CA ILE A 21 36.29 6.96 31.76
C ILE A 21 34.87 6.79 31.22
N ALA A 22 33.84 6.97 32.03
CA ALA A 22 32.44 6.95 31.56
C ALA A 22 32.00 8.22 30.84
N CYS A 23 32.64 9.39 31.12
CA CYS A 23 32.39 10.67 30.44
C CYS A 23 33.31 10.95 29.25
N GLY A 24 34.27 10.08 28.94
CA GLY A 24 35.34 10.30 27.97
C GLY A 24 35.06 9.87 26.55
N LYS A 25 33.85 10.13 26.01
CA LYS A 25 33.63 10.21 24.55
C LYS A 25 32.63 11.33 24.27
N GLN A 26 33.08 12.56 24.48
CA GLN A 26 32.37 13.71 23.99
C GLN A 26 32.75 13.95 22.53
N ASN A 27 31.74 13.86 21.69
CA ASN A 27 31.70 14.01 20.26
C ASN A 27 32.66 15.06 19.65
N GLN A 28 33.53 14.60 18.77
CA GLN A 28 33.98 15.38 17.62
C GLN A 28 33.02 15.04 16.44
N SER A 29 31.76 15.52 16.50
CA SER A 29 30.74 15.17 15.51
C SER A 29 30.76 16.06 14.24
N GLY A 30 31.57 17.10 14.17
CA GLY A 30 31.56 18.03 13.05
C GLY A 30 32.18 17.48 11.75
N ASP A 31 33.19 16.63 11.87
CA ASP A 31 33.98 16.18 10.72
C ASP A 31 33.29 15.02 9.96
N GLY A 32 32.60 14.15 10.68
CA GLY A 32 31.88 13.01 10.10
C GLY A 32 30.64 13.40 9.29
N ASP A 33 29.90 14.42 9.74
CA ASP A 33 28.71 14.90 9.03
C ASP A 33 29.07 15.55 7.70
N GLU A 34 30.14 16.33 7.65
CA GLU A 34 30.61 16.98 6.44
C GLU A 34 31.11 15.96 5.40
N LEU A 35 31.78 14.91 5.86
CA LEU A 35 32.21 13.80 5.00
C LEU A 35 31.01 13.03 4.42
N MET A 36 29.97 12.77 5.22
CA MET A 36 28.75 12.14 4.74
C MET A 36 28.01 13.02 3.72
N GLU A 37 27.94 14.33 3.93
CA GLU A 37 27.34 15.26 2.98
C GLU A 37 28.08 15.33 1.65
N ARG A 38 29.43 15.29 1.65
CA ARG A 38 30.24 15.22 0.43
C ARG A 38 29.98 13.92 -0.34
N ALA A 39 29.93 12.78 0.36
CA ALA A 39 29.61 11.49 -0.25
C ALA A 39 28.18 11.45 -0.82
N TYR A 40 27.24 12.08 -0.14
CA TYR A 40 25.87 12.24 -0.64
C TYR A 40 25.81 13.02 -1.96
N LYS A 41 26.52 14.14 -2.06
CA LYS A 41 26.59 14.97 -3.28
C LYS A 41 27.20 14.22 -4.48
N SER A 42 28.11 13.26 -4.23
CA SER A 42 28.71 12.42 -5.28
C SER A 42 27.77 11.36 -5.88
N ARG A 43 26.62 11.09 -5.26
CA ARG A 43 25.63 10.06 -5.62
C ARG A 43 26.18 8.62 -5.64
N ASP A 44 27.32 8.36 -5.00
CA ASP A 44 27.83 7.00 -4.79
C ASP A 44 27.16 6.38 -3.56
N TYR A 45 26.02 5.74 -3.76
CA TYR A 45 25.26 5.11 -2.67
C TYR A 45 25.99 3.96 -1.99
N SER A 46 26.82 3.21 -2.74
CA SER A 46 27.65 2.12 -2.17
C SER A 46 28.77 2.67 -1.32
N GLY A 47 29.39 3.76 -1.76
CA GLY A 47 30.38 4.51 -1.00
C GLY A 47 29.82 5.12 0.27
N LEU A 48 28.59 5.65 0.21
CA LEU A 48 27.87 6.22 1.36
C LEU A 48 27.72 5.24 2.52
N VAL A 49 27.31 3.99 2.25
CA VAL A 49 27.16 2.97 3.30
C VAL A 49 28.51 2.62 3.90
N ARG A 50 29.53 2.33 3.06
CA ARG A 50 30.88 2.03 3.55
C ARG A 50 31.48 3.14 4.39
N GLN A 51 31.23 4.40 4.01
CA GLN A 51 31.72 5.56 4.74
C GLN A 51 30.97 5.73 6.07
N ALA A 52 29.64 5.51 6.09
CA ALA A 52 28.87 5.51 7.33
C ALA A 52 29.38 4.43 8.30
N ASP A 53 29.62 3.21 7.81
CA ASP A 53 30.14 2.09 8.61
C ASP A 53 31.55 2.39 9.16
N SER A 54 32.43 2.98 8.33
CA SER A 54 33.78 3.39 8.75
C SER A 54 33.75 4.47 9.82
N LEU A 55 33.00 5.55 9.60
CA LEU A 55 32.89 6.68 10.52
C LEU A 55 32.22 6.27 11.85
N GLU A 56 31.22 5.39 11.80
CA GLU A 56 30.59 4.83 13.00
C GLU A 56 31.61 4.00 13.81
N SER A 57 32.39 3.14 13.13
CA SER A 57 33.37 2.25 13.80
C SER A 57 34.45 3.03 14.55
N ILE A 58 34.86 4.20 14.05
CA ILE A 58 35.85 5.08 14.70
C ILE A 58 35.22 6.15 15.62
N GLY A 59 33.88 6.14 15.74
CA GLY A 59 33.15 7.05 16.63
C GLY A 59 33.02 8.49 16.14
N GLN A 60 33.29 8.75 14.86
CA GLN A 60 33.11 10.07 14.23
C GLN A 60 31.69 10.29 13.72
N LEU A 61 30.89 9.26 13.58
CA LEU A 61 29.48 9.32 13.26
C LEU A 61 28.67 8.59 14.35
N SER A 62 27.57 9.23 14.81
CA SER A 62 26.71 8.57 15.80
C SER A 62 25.98 7.38 15.17
N GLN A 63 25.60 6.41 16.00
CA GLN A 63 24.83 5.25 15.58
C GLN A 63 23.49 5.68 14.92
N ALA A 64 22.83 6.69 15.48
CA ALA A 64 21.60 7.25 14.93
C ALA A 64 21.80 7.74 13.49
N LYS A 65 22.86 8.54 13.24
CA LYS A 65 23.18 9.05 11.91
C LYS A 65 23.61 7.95 10.95
N ALA A 66 24.38 6.97 11.41
CA ALA A 66 24.78 5.84 10.57
C ALA A 66 23.55 5.04 10.10
N TYR A 67 22.60 4.75 10.98
CA TYR A 67 21.34 4.10 10.59
C TYR A 67 20.48 4.98 9.68
N TYR A 68 20.44 6.29 9.89
CA TYR A 68 19.75 7.21 8.98
C TYR A 68 20.29 7.06 7.54
N TRP A 69 21.59 7.10 7.35
CA TRP A 69 22.20 6.98 6.02
C TRP A 69 22.03 5.62 5.38
N ARG A 70 22.13 4.52 6.15
CA ARG A 70 21.79 3.18 5.66
C ARG A 70 20.36 3.10 5.17
N GLY A 71 19.42 3.65 5.93
CA GLY A 71 18.02 3.73 5.55
C GLY A 71 17.81 4.54 4.27
N TYR A 72 18.49 5.69 4.17
CA TYR A 72 18.46 6.53 2.98
C TYR A 72 18.93 5.79 1.72
N VAL A 73 20.04 5.08 1.79
CA VAL A 73 20.55 4.29 0.65
C VAL A 73 19.60 3.16 0.29
N CYS A 74 19.04 2.46 1.27
CA CYS A 74 18.04 1.42 1.03
C CYS A 74 16.80 1.97 0.31
N ASP A 75 16.29 3.13 0.70
CA ASP A 75 15.17 3.80 0.03
C ASP A 75 15.51 4.11 -1.44
N ARG A 76 16.70 4.66 -1.72
CA ARG A 76 17.15 4.92 -3.09
C ARG A 76 17.29 3.66 -3.94
N GLN A 77 17.61 2.54 -3.31
CA GLN A 77 17.67 1.22 -3.94
C GLN A 77 16.31 0.51 -4.01
N LYS A 78 15.23 1.16 -3.56
CA LYS A 78 13.88 0.58 -3.49
C LYS A 78 13.76 -0.62 -2.53
N LYS A 79 14.68 -0.74 -1.57
CA LYS A 79 14.65 -1.72 -0.48
C LYS A 79 13.87 -1.14 0.70
N LEU A 80 12.54 -1.09 0.54
CA LEU A 80 11.70 -0.30 1.42
C LEU A 80 11.56 -0.86 2.83
N ARG A 81 11.58 -2.19 3.00
CA ARG A 81 11.57 -2.82 4.33
C ARG A 81 12.87 -2.55 5.10
N MET A 82 14.00 -2.63 4.40
CA MET A 82 15.30 -2.30 4.98
C MET A 82 15.40 -0.82 5.35
N ALA A 83 14.88 0.07 4.51
CA ALA A 83 14.82 1.50 4.79
C ALA A 83 14.00 1.78 6.06
N GLU A 84 12.81 1.18 6.17
CA GLU A 84 11.95 1.28 7.33
C GLU A 84 12.63 0.77 8.60
N PHE A 85 13.26 -0.40 8.53
CA PHE A 85 14.01 -0.98 9.63
C PHE A 85 15.12 -0.05 10.14
N TYR A 86 15.96 0.45 9.22
CA TYR A 86 17.06 1.32 9.59
C TYR A 86 16.57 2.67 10.14
N TRP A 87 15.51 3.25 9.56
CA TRP A 87 14.97 4.50 10.08
C TRP A 87 14.27 4.33 11.42
N LYS A 88 13.56 3.23 11.67
CA LYS A 88 13.03 2.92 13.01
C LYS A 88 14.14 2.78 14.05
N THR A 89 15.25 2.13 13.67
CA THR A 89 16.40 1.97 14.55
C THR A 89 17.12 3.32 14.77
N SER A 90 17.31 4.12 13.72
CA SER A 90 17.85 5.48 13.82
C SER A 90 17.01 6.37 14.74
N LEU A 91 15.68 6.34 14.56
CA LEU A 91 14.75 7.14 15.36
C LEU A 91 14.86 6.81 16.86
N ARG A 92 14.94 5.52 17.19
CA ARG A 92 15.15 5.07 18.58
C ARG A 92 16.49 5.56 19.13
N ALA A 93 17.58 5.31 18.38
CA ALA A 93 18.93 5.72 18.80
C ALA A 93 19.07 7.25 18.95
N ALA A 94 18.44 8.03 18.07
CA ALA A 94 18.42 9.48 18.15
C ALA A 94 17.62 9.98 19.36
N ALA A 95 16.50 9.32 19.70
CA ALA A 95 15.72 9.64 20.88
C ALA A 95 16.49 9.37 22.16
N ASP A 96 17.23 8.25 22.23
CA ASP A 96 18.03 7.84 23.37
C ASP A 96 19.23 8.78 23.61
N THR A 97 19.84 9.28 22.54
CA THR A 97 20.98 10.19 22.57
C THR A 97 20.58 11.66 22.60
N LYS A 98 19.29 11.97 22.51
CA LYS A 98 18.74 13.34 22.41
C LYS A 98 19.29 14.13 21.20
N ASP A 99 19.62 13.41 20.13
CA ASP A 99 19.97 14.00 18.82
C ASP A 99 18.67 14.34 18.07
N TYR A 100 18.09 15.47 18.43
CA TYR A 100 16.76 15.86 17.91
C TYR A 100 16.77 16.27 16.45
N ASP A 101 17.88 16.68 15.90
CA ASP A 101 18.02 16.94 14.45
C ASP A 101 17.91 15.63 13.65
N THR A 102 18.70 14.62 14.04
CA THR A 102 18.60 13.29 13.42
C THR A 102 17.24 12.65 13.70
N TYR A 103 16.65 12.91 14.88
CA TYR A 103 15.32 12.43 15.24
C TYR A 103 14.24 12.96 14.30
N ALA A 104 14.19 14.29 14.10
CA ALA A 104 13.24 14.94 13.20
C ALA A 104 13.44 14.50 11.74
N LYS A 105 14.69 14.50 11.28
CA LYS A 105 15.08 14.11 9.93
C LYS A 105 14.70 12.66 9.60
N THR A 106 14.94 11.75 10.53
CA THR A 106 14.61 10.34 10.40
C THR A 106 13.09 10.12 10.41
N ALA A 107 12.39 10.79 11.33
CA ALA A 107 10.93 10.70 11.42
C ALA A 107 10.26 11.23 10.15
N SER A 108 10.75 12.33 9.59
CA SER A 108 10.27 12.90 8.32
C SER A 108 10.40 11.88 7.18
N ARG A 109 11.55 11.21 7.06
CA ARG A 109 11.75 10.18 6.03
C ARG A 109 10.85 8.96 6.22
N LEU A 110 10.71 8.50 7.46
CA LEU A 110 9.86 7.37 7.79
C LEU A 110 8.37 7.68 7.56
N ALA A 111 7.92 8.88 7.92
CA ALA A 111 6.56 9.34 7.64
C ALA A 111 6.28 9.36 6.14
N ASN A 112 7.19 9.92 5.35
CA ASN A 112 7.09 9.92 3.90
C ASN A 112 6.96 8.50 3.33
N LEU A 113 7.82 7.57 3.76
CA LEU A 113 7.78 6.18 3.33
C LEU A 113 6.41 5.54 3.59
N LEU A 114 5.86 5.74 4.80
CA LEU A 114 4.57 5.18 5.19
C LEU A 114 3.41 5.80 4.39
N VAL A 115 3.43 7.12 4.18
CA VAL A 115 2.44 7.83 3.34
C VAL A 115 2.47 7.32 1.90
N VAL A 116 3.65 7.22 1.30
CA VAL A 116 3.80 6.71 -0.09
C VAL A 116 3.31 5.27 -0.23
N ARG A 117 3.47 4.45 0.81
CA ARG A 117 2.93 3.08 0.87
C ARG A 117 1.43 3.00 1.15
N GLY A 118 0.79 4.12 1.46
CA GLY A 118 -0.62 4.17 1.86
C GLY A 118 -0.88 3.72 3.30
N ASP A 119 0.16 3.53 4.11
CA ASP A 119 0.02 3.22 5.53
C ASP A 119 -0.17 4.51 6.35
N TYR A 120 -1.32 5.14 6.12
CA TYR A 120 -1.66 6.42 6.73
C TYR A 120 -1.82 6.33 8.25
N GLU A 121 -2.38 5.23 8.76
CA GLU A 121 -2.50 5.02 10.20
C GLU A 121 -1.14 4.82 10.86
N GLY A 122 -0.25 4.04 10.25
CA GLY A 122 1.12 3.86 10.72
C GLY A 122 1.90 5.18 10.73
N ALA A 123 1.73 6.00 9.68
CA ALA A 123 2.33 7.32 9.60
C ALA A 123 1.86 8.23 10.74
N LEU A 124 0.55 8.30 11.04
CA LEU A 124 0.01 9.08 12.16
C LEU A 124 0.50 8.59 13.51
N LYS A 125 0.46 7.28 13.76
CA LYS A 125 0.94 6.67 15.01
C LYS A 125 2.41 6.99 15.29
N MET A 126 3.20 7.12 14.23
CA MET A 126 4.62 7.46 14.35
C MET A 126 4.86 8.97 14.42
N ALA A 127 4.25 9.77 13.51
CA ALA A 127 4.57 11.18 13.35
C ALA A 127 3.99 12.08 14.46
N VAL A 128 2.76 11.82 14.93
CA VAL A 128 2.11 12.66 15.94
C VAL A 128 2.91 12.72 17.25
N PRO A 129 3.32 11.62 17.88
CA PRO A 129 4.13 11.68 19.08
C PRO A 129 5.50 12.33 18.89
N VAL A 130 6.06 12.23 17.67
CA VAL A 130 7.33 12.88 17.32
C VAL A 130 7.14 14.39 17.29
N VAL A 131 6.10 14.88 16.63
CA VAL A 131 5.75 16.31 16.55
C VAL A 131 5.53 16.89 17.97
N GLU A 132 4.67 16.22 18.79
CA GLU A 132 4.43 16.64 20.18
C GLU A 132 5.73 16.73 20.99
N LYS A 133 6.64 15.78 20.82
CA LYS A 133 7.92 15.78 21.50
C LYS A 133 8.81 16.91 21.04
N LEU A 134 8.90 17.18 19.71
CA LEU A 134 9.70 18.27 19.16
C LEU A 134 9.19 19.65 19.61
N GLU A 135 7.88 19.83 19.69
CA GLU A 135 7.24 21.05 20.21
C GLU A 135 7.55 21.25 21.70
N ALA A 136 7.41 20.20 22.51
CA ALA A 136 7.68 20.25 23.94
C ALA A 136 9.13 20.71 24.28
N ILE A 137 10.08 20.46 23.37
CA ILE A 137 11.49 20.83 23.52
C ILE A 137 11.88 22.03 22.67
N GLN A 138 10.93 22.71 22.03
CA GLN A 138 11.13 23.88 21.14
C GLN A 138 12.06 23.61 19.94
N CYS A 139 12.05 22.39 19.40
CA CYS A 139 12.76 21.99 18.18
C CYS A 139 11.82 21.93 16.95
N ASP A 140 10.91 22.89 16.85
CA ASP A 140 9.79 22.93 15.89
C ASP A 140 9.98 23.92 14.72
N THR A 141 11.24 24.26 14.41
CA THR A 141 11.57 25.26 13.36
C THR A 141 12.30 24.66 12.16
N THR A 142 12.60 23.37 12.16
CA THR A 142 13.33 22.71 11.07
C THR A 142 12.42 22.34 9.89
N SER A 143 12.97 22.30 8.67
CA SER A 143 12.24 21.82 7.49
C SER A 143 11.69 20.39 7.69
N ASP A 144 12.41 19.52 8.41
CA ASP A 144 11.97 18.16 8.70
C ASP A 144 10.76 18.12 9.63
N TYR A 145 10.67 19.02 10.61
CA TYR A 145 9.48 19.18 11.43
C TYR A 145 8.27 19.63 10.58
N VAL A 146 8.46 20.62 9.70
CA VAL A 146 7.39 21.10 8.81
C VAL A 146 6.93 19.98 7.88
N ASN A 147 7.85 19.19 7.34
CA ASN A 147 7.52 18.03 6.53
C ASN A 147 6.69 16.98 7.32
N LEU A 148 6.98 16.77 8.60
CA LEU A 148 6.15 15.89 9.46
C LEU A 148 4.71 16.38 9.56
N LEU A 149 4.48 17.68 9.73
CA LEU A 149 3.14 18.26 9.72
C LEU A 149 2.42 18.01 8.39
N ILE A 150 3.13 18.16 7.27
CA ILE A 150 2.58 17.86 5.93
C ILE A 150 2.20 16.39 5.83
N TYR A 151 3.05 15.45 6.26
CA TYR A 151 2.75 14.02 6.20
C TYR A 151 1.62 13.62 7.15
N ILE A 152 1.46 14.30 8.28
CA ILE A 152 0.28 14.15 9.14
C ILE A 152 -0.99 14.56 8.37
N GLY A 153 -0.99 15.73 7.75
CA GLY A 153 -2.10 16.20 6.92
C GLY A 153 -2.41 15.26 5.75
N CYS A 154 -1.37 14.79 5.02
CA CYS A 154 -1.53 13.78 3.96
C CYS A 154 -2.19 12.50 4.47
N SER A 155 -1.77 12.04 5.66
CA SER A 155 -2.30 10.82 6.28
C SER A 155 -3.75 11.00 6.73
N GLN A 156 -4.07 12.14 7.31
CA GLN A 156 -5.44 12.49 7.71
C GLN A 156 -6.37 12.51 6.48
N ALA A 157 -5.95 13.16 5.40
CA ALA A 157 -6.68 13.16 4.14
C ALA A 157 -6.85 11.73 3.57
N GLY A 158 -5.80 10.91 3.64
CA GLY A 158 -5.78 9.55 3.11
C GLY A 158 -6.72 8.58 3.83
N ILE A 159 -6.98 8.76 5.13
CA ILE A 159 -7.95 7.94 5.90
C ILE A 159 -9.39 8.46 5.79
N GLY A 160 -9.63 9.49 4.96
CA GLY A 160 -10.98 10.01 4.71
C GLY A 160 -11.61 10.76 5.89
N LYS A 161 -10.82 11.22 6.86
CA LYS A 161 -11.35 12.12 7.90
C LYS A 161 -11.61 13.48 7.28
N THR A 162 -12.86 13.89 7.17
CA THR A 162 -13.29 15.18 6.63
C THR A 162 -13.78 16.09 7.75
N GLY A 163 -13.21 17.30 7.86
CA GLY A 163 -13.60 18.32 8.83
C GLY A 163 -12.50 19.33 9.11
N GLU A 164 -12.79 20.50 9.67
CA GLU A 164 -11.82 21.57 9.97
C GLU A 164 -10.63 21.09 10.82
N ALA A 165 -10.85 20.14 11.73
CA ALA A 165 -9.78 19.54 12.55
C ALA A 165 -8.90 18.55 11.76
N THR A 166 -9.22 18.24 10.52
CA THR A 166 -8.59 17.15 9.75
C THR A 166 -7.37 17.61 8.98
N LEU A 167 -7.28 18.90 8.64
CA LEU A 167 -6.19 19.46 7.86
C LEU A 167 -5.32 20.44 8.68
N ASP A 168 -5.45 20.40 10.01
CA ASP A 168 -4.64 21.19 10.95
C ASP A 168 -3.13 21.07 10.68
N GLY A 169 -2.68 19.87 10.28
CA GLY A 169 -1.28 19.65 9.89
C GLY A 169 -0.85 20.51 8.72
N PHE A 170 -1.69 20.71 7.71
CA PHE A 170 -1.40 21.55 6.56
C PHE A 170 -1.37 23.05 6.90
N ASP A 171 -2.38 23.52 7.64
CA ASP A 171 -2.44 24.92 8.06
C ASP A 171 -1.25 25.28 8.95
N ARG A 172 -0.88 24.42 9.90
CA ARG A 172 0.30 24.58 10.76
C ARG A 172 1.60 24.58 9.95
N ALA A 173 1.75 23.66 9.00
CA ALA A 173 2.92 23.61 8.12
C ALA A 173 3.03 24.87 7.27
N TYR A 174 1.94 25.36 6.73
CA TYR A 174 1.91 26.58 5.93
C TYR A 174 2.34 27.80 6.74
N GLN A 175 1.81 27.96 7.96
CA GLN A 175 2.23 29.05 8.86
C GLN A 175 3.73 28.98 9.16
N LYS A 176 4.27 27.79 9.45
CA LYS A 176 5.72 27.60 9.67
C LYS A 176 6.55 27.94 8.44
N HIS A 177 6.07 27.64 7.24
CA HIS A 177 6.74 28.04 6.00
C HIS A 177 6.76 29.56 5.85
N LEU A 178 5.64 30.25 6.14
CA LEU A 178 5.59 31.73 6.09
C LEU A 178 6.51 32.34 7.12
N ASP A 179 6.53 31.85 8.35
CA ASP A 179 7.45 32.29 9.41
C ASP A 179 8.92 32.13 8.98
N ASN A 180 9.26 30.99 8.37
CA ASN A 180 10.61 30.71 7.88
C ASN A 180 11.01 31.66 6.75
N ILE A 181 10.11 31.94 5.80
CA ILE A 181 10.31 32.90 4.73
C ILE A 181 10.53 34.33 5.31
N GLN A 182 9.68 34.75 6.26
CA GLN A 182 9.78 36.05 6.89
C GLN A 182 11.11 36.22 7.64
N LYS A 183 11.58 35.17 8.30
CA LYS A 183 12.80 35.17 9.12
C LYS A 183 14.06 35.15 8.26
N ASN A 184 14.14 34.25 7.29
CA ASN A 184 15.38 33.96 6.56
C ASN A 184 15.47 34.75 5.25
N ARG A 185 14.35 34.89 4.54
CA ARG A 185 14.25 35.61 3.24
C ARG A 185 15.23 35.09 2.18
N ASP A 186 15.55 33.78 2.22
CA ASP A 186 16.50 33.14 1.31
C ASP A 186 15.80 32.21 0.29
N ASP A 187 16.53 31.85 -0.75
CA ASP A 187 16.06 30.97 -1.83
C ASP A 187 15.57 29.59 -1.32
N ALA A 188 16.24 29.05 -0.30
CA ALA A 188 15.93 27.77 0.25
C ALA A 188 14.55 27.75 0.95
N SER A 189 14.25 28.79 1.76
CA SER A 189 12.97 28.90 2.46
C SER A 189 11.78 28.98 1.50
N TYR A 190 11.91 29.71 0.38
CA TYR A 190 10.88 29.76 -0.65
C TYR A 190 10.71 28.42 -1.36
N LYS A 191 11.79 27.76 -1.74
CA LYS A 191 11.74 26.47 -2.41
C LYS A 191 11.16 25.36 -1.52
N ASP A 192 11.51 25.37 -0.23
CA ASP A 192 10.95 24.46 0.76
C ASP A 192 9.44 24.68 0.93
N ALA A 193 8.99 25.92 1.02
CA ALA A 193 7.57 26.26 1.12
C ALA A 193 6.79 25.86 -0.15
N ILE A 194 7.34 26.16 -1.32
CA ILE A 194 6.77 25.76 -2.62
C ILE A 194 6.65 24.23 -2.68
N ALA A 195 7.68 23.48 -2.29
CA ALA A 195 7.65 22.03 -2.26
C ALA A 195 6.60 21.49 -1.27
N GLY A 196 6.44 22.13 -0.12
CA GLY A 196 5.40 21.82 0.86
C GLY A 196 4.00 22.00 0.27
N LEU A 197 3.71 23.13 -0.34
CA LEU A 197 2.42 23.43 -0.98
C LEU A 197 2.09 22.50 -2.15
N ILE A 198 3.10 22.09 -2.91
CA ILE A 198 2.95 21.05 -3.94
C ILE A 198 2.49 19.74 -3.31
N ASN A 199 3.14 19.29 -2.23
CA ASN A 199 2.78 18.04 -1.55
C ASN A 199 1.35 18.11 -0.98
N MET A 200 0.93 19.23 -0.39
CA MET A 200 -0.43 19.43 0.10
C MET A 200 -1.46 19.38 -1.05
N SER A 201 -1.18 20.08 -2.16
CA SER A 201 -2.04 20.11 -3.35
C SER A 201 -2.20 18.71 -3.96
N VAL A 202 -1.10 17.98 -4.11
CA VAL A 202 -1.11 16.62 -4.63
C VAL A 202 -1.88 15.67 -3.70
N ALA A 203 -1.65 15.76 -2.39
CA ALA A 203 -2.34 14.92 -1.42
C ALA A 203 -3.87 15.14 -1.48
N CYS A 204 -4.30 16.39 -1.52
CA CYS A 204 -5.73 16.74 -1.63
C CYS A 204 -6.35 16.28 -2.95
N ASN A 205 -5.66 16.43 -4.08
CA ASN A 205 -6.14 15.93 -5.37
C ASN A 205 -6.25 14.40 -5.37
N THR A 206 -5.23 13.71 -4.87
CA THR A 206 -5.19 12.24 -4.83
C THR A 206 -6.29 11.65 -3.92
N THR A 207 -6.60 12.34 -2.83
CA THR A 207 -7.64 11.93 -1.87
C THR A 207 -9.01 12.51 -2.19
N LYS A 208 -9.17 13.16 -3.35
CA LYS A 208 -10.41 13.77 -3.84
C LYS A 208 -10.97 14.90 -2.97
N HIS A 209 -10.12 15.57 -2.20
CA HIS A 209 -10.48 16.78 -1.44
C HIS A 209 -10.24 18.03 -2.31
N TYR A 210 -10.97 18.14 -3.42
CA TYR A 210 -10.69 19.09 -4.48
C TYR A 210 -10.84 20.57 -4.09
N GLN A 211 -11.72 20.88 -3.17
CA GLN A 211 -11.84 22.26 -2.63
C GLN A 211 -10.57 22.67 -1.89
N GLU A 212 -10.06 21.79 -1.02
CA GLU A 212 -8.79 22.01 -0.32
C GLU A 212 -7.61 22.00 -1.29
N ALA A 213 -7.65 21.14 -2.33
CA ALA A 213 -6.64 21.17 -3.38
C ALA A 213 -6.54 22.55 -4.04
N LEU A 214 -7.66 23.22 -4.34
CA LEU A 214 -7.67 24.57 -4.87
C LEU A 214 -7.13 25.61 -3.88
N LYS A 215 -7.47 25.48 -2.58
CA LYS A 215 -6.93 26.34 -1.52
C LYS A 215 -5.39 26.29 -1.53
N TRP A 216 -4.83 25.09 -1.41
CA TRP A 216 -3.38 24.92 -1.34
C TRP A 216 -2.68 25.25 -2.65
N THR A 217 -3.29 24.92 -3.80
CA THR A 217 -2.78 25.33 -5.10
C THR A 217 -2.85 26.86 -5.27
N GLY A 218 -3.86 27.52 -4.72
CA GLY A 218 -3.94 28.98 -4.68
C GLY A 218 -2.76 29.60 -3.94
N HIS A 219 -2.49 29.16 -2.71
CA HIS A 219 -1.32 29.61 -1.94
C HIS A 219 0.00 29.28 -2.65
N PHE A 220 0.06 28.15 -3.35
CA PHE A 220 1.20 27.83 -4.19
C PHE A 220 1.42 28.86 -5.31
N GLY A 221 0.36 29.26 -6.02
CA GLY A 221 0.43 30.27 -7.05
C GLY A 221 0.82 31.66 -6.53
N GLU A 222 0.26 32.08 -5.39
CA GLU A 222 0.62 33.32 -4.71
C GLU A 222 2.13 33.37 -4.35
N LEU A 223 2.60 32.32 -3.70
CA LEU A 223 3.99 32.20 -3.30
C LEU A 223 4.95 32.11 -4.51
N LEU A 224 4.52 31.40 -5.58
CA LEU A 224 5.30 31.30 -6.80
C LEU A 224 5.43 32.66 -7.49
N SER A 225 4.38 33.48 -7.51
CA SER A 225 4.40 34.83 -8.05
C SER A 225 5.28 35.77 -7.22
N GLU A 226 5.31 35.62 -5.90
CA GLU A 226 6.24 36.34 -5.04
C GLU A 226 7.69 35.90 -5.29
N TYR A 227 7.92 34.59 -5.41
CA TYR A 227 9.26 34.05 -5.69
C TYR A 227 9.80 34.49 -7.05
N GLU A 228 8.96 34.63 -8.08
CA GLU A 228 9.33 35.12 -9.41
C GLU A 228 9.97 36.51 -9.40
N GLN A 229 9.60 37.37 -8.43
CA GLN A 229 10.16 38.72 -8.27
C GLN A 229 11.60 38.71 -7.72
N ARG A 230 12.11 37.54 -7.34
CA ARG A 230 13.41 37.42 -6.71
C ARG A 230 14.55 37.25 -7.74
N PRO A 231 15.73 37.84 -7.50
CA PRO A 231 16.86 37.70 -8.43
C PRO A 231 17.38 36.24 -8.55
N GLU A 232 17.15 35.42 -7.54
CA GLU A 232 17.56 34.00 -7.51
C GLU A 232 16.61 33.08 -8.27
N ALA A 233 15.45 33.58 -8.71
CA ALA A 233 14.42 32.80 -9.37
C ALA A 233 14.88 32.33 -10.76
N GLY A 234 15.30 31.07 -10.85
CA GLY A 234 15.74 30.44 -12.10
C GLY A 234 14.57 30.17 -13.05
N LYS A 235 14.69 30.54 -14.32
CA LYS A 235 13.61 30.40 -15.32
C LYS A 235 13.12 28.98 -15.48
N ASP A 236 14.02 27.99 -15.51
CA ASP A 236 13.65 26.58 -15.66
C ASP A 236 12.89 26.05 -14.43
N TYR A 237 13.28 26.51 -13.23
CA TYR A 237 12.58 26.18 -12.00
C TYR A 237 11.17 26.78 -12.00
N LEU A 238 11.05 28.07 -12.36
CA LEU A 238 9.76 28.75 -12.44
C LEU A 238 8.83 28.09 -13.47
N ASP A 239 9.32 27.80 -14.68
CA ASP A 239 8.53 27.13 -15.72
C ASP A 239 8.01 25.77 -15.23
N LYS A 240 8.85 24.99 -14.56
CA LYS A 240 8.46 23.71 -13.97
C LYS A 240 7.40 23.88 -12.87
N GLN A 241 7.54 24.85 -12.00
CA GLN A 241 6.58 25.06 -10.91
C GLN A 241 5.27 25.67 -11.43
N LEU A 242 5.34 26.55 -12.42
CA LEU A 242 4.16 27.09 -13.09
C LEU A 242 3.35 25.99 -13.80
N ALA A 243 4.03 25.07 -14.46
CA ALA A 243 3.38 23.89 -15.03
C ALA A 243 2.66 23.05 -13.96
N ARG A 244 3.31 22.78 -12.82
CA ARG A 244 2.70 22.07 -11.70
C ARG A 244 1.49 22.79 -11.13
N PHE A 245 1.60 24.10 -10.95
CA PHE A 245 0.50 24.92 -10.50
C PHE A 245 -0.74 24.74 -11.40
N HIS A 246 -0.59 24.91 -12.69
CA HIS A 246 -1.69 24.82 -13.64
C HIS A 246 -2.30 23.41 -13.71
N ILE A 247 -1.47 22.36 -13.72
CA ILE A 247 -2.01 21.01 -13.86
C ILE A 247 -2.75 20.54 -12.58
N TYR A 248 -2.28 20.95 -11.38
CA TYR A 248 -2.97 20.64 -10.14
C TYR A 248 -4.28 21.42 -10.00
N GLN A 249 -4.35 22.64 -10.52
CA GLN A 249 -5.61 23.37 -10.65
C GLN A 249 -6.57 22.65 -11.61
N ALA A 250 -6.08 22.22 -12.77
CA ALA A 250 -6.89 21.51 -13.74
C ALA A 250 -7.51 20.23 -13.13
N GLN A 251 -6.71 19.44 -12.41
CA GLN A 251 -7.17 18.25 -11.70
C GLN A 251 -8.24 18.58 -10.65
N ALA A 252 -8.03 19.63 -9.87
CA ALA A 252 -8.97 20.03 -8.83
C ALA A 252 -10.29 20.56 -9.41
N TYR A 253 -10.24 21.38 -10.46
CA TYR A 253 -11.43 21.88 -11.13
C TYR A 253 -12.23 20.75 -11.81
N GLU A 254 -11.54 19.80 -12.44
CA GLU A 254 -12.18 18.62 -13.03
C GLU A 254 -12.92 17.81 -11.96
N GLY A 255 -12.26 17.56 -10.84
CA GLY A 255 -12.86 16.85 -9.71
C GLY A 255 -14.03 17.58 -9.04
N LEU A 256 -14.14 18.90 -9.23
CA LEU A 256 -15.30 19.74 -8.81
C LEU A 256 -16.36 19.88 -9.88
N GLU A 257 -16.27 19.13 -10.97
CA GLU A 257 -17.18 19.21 -12.12
C GLU A 257 -17.24 20.61 -12.76
N LYS A 258 -16.08 21.30 -12.82
CA LYS A 258 -15.88 22.60 -13.46
C LYS A 258 -14.99 22.49 -14.70
N PRO A 259 -15.47 21.83 -15.77
CA PRO A 259 -14.64 21.48 -16.93
C PRO A 259 -14.10 22.70 -17.70
N GLU A 260 -14.82 23.84 -17.69
CA GLU A 260 -14.35 25.05 -18.35
C GLU A 260 -13.10 25.63 -17.65
N ASP A 261 -13.12 25.68 -16.31
CA ASP A 261 -11.98 26.18 -15.52
C ASP A 261 -10.82 25.18 -15.59
N ALA A 262 -11.12 23.87 -15.55
CA ALA A 262 -10.14 22.80 -15.72
C ALA A 262 -9.43 22.91 -17.09
N ASN A 263 -10.18 23.13 -18.17
CA ASN A 263 -9.62 23.27 -19.49
C ASN A 263 -8.74 24.52 -19.61
N LYS A 264 -9.17 25.67 -19.08
CA LYS A 264 -8.34 26.90 -19.04
C LYS A 264 -7.01 26.67 -18.31
N ALA A 265 -7.05 25.99 -17.17
CA ALA A 265 -5.84 25.66 -16.42
C ALA A 265 -4.95 24.69 -17.21
N TYR A 266 -5.53 23.71 -17.90
CA TYR A 266 -4.78 22.79 -18.74
C TYR A 266 -4.17 23.48 -19.96
N GLU A 267 -4.87 24.39 -20.63
CA GLU A 267 -4.31 25.21 -21.70
C GLU A 267 -3.13 26.04 -21.21
N ALA A 268 -3.23 26.65 -20.04
CA ALA A 268 -2.12 27.37 -19.43
C ALA A 268 -0.92 26.43 -19.13
N PHE A 269 -1.16 25.20 -18.64
CA PHE A 269 -0.11 24.19 -18.49
C PHE A 269 0.60 23.92 -19.83
N LEU A 270 -0.11 23.79 -20.94
CA LEU A 270 0.46 23.51 -22.25
C LEU A 270 1.36 24.64 -22.78
N THR A 271 1.23 25.87 -22.27
CA THR A 271 2.12 26.99 -22.66
C THR A 271 3.53 26.85 -22.12
N THR A 272 3.74 26.07 -21.06
CA THR A 272 5.04 25.90 -20.40
C THR A 272 5.99 25.01 -21.21
N GLN A 273 7.31 25.20 -21.04
CA GLN A 273 8.29 24.30 -21.66
C GLN A 273 8.33 22.95 -20.97
N PHE A 274 8.09 22.92 -19.65
CA PHE A 274 8.06 21.70 -18.88
C PHE A 274 6.96 20.74 -19.33
N SER A 275 5.80 21.22 -19.77
CA SER A 275 4.71 20.37 -20.31
C SER A 275 5.15 19.49 -21.49
N LYS A 276 6.17 19.94 -22.25
CA LYS A 276 6.71 19.22 -23.42
C LYS A 276 7.72 18.14 -23.03
N THR A 277 8.20 18.15 -21.78
CA THR A 277 9.14 17.12 -21.26
C THR A 277 8.41 15.81 -20.96
N ALA A 278 9.14 14.71 -20.86
CA ALA A 278 8.57 13.43 -20.43
C ALA A 278 7.92 13.53 -19.03
N GLU A 279 8.56 14.23 -18.09
CA GLU A 279 8.03 14.45 -16.73
C GLU A 279 6.71 15.25 -16.77
N GLY A 280 6.63 16.30 -17.58
CA GLY A 280 5.41 17.09 -17.72
C GLY A 280 4.27 16.29 -18.37
N ARG A 281 4.58 15.47 -19.36
CA ARG A 281 3.60 14.59 -20.01
C ARG A 281 3.06 13.52 -19.07
N ILE A 282 3.90 12.94 -18.23
CA ILE A 282 3.46 12.01 -17.17
C ILE A 282 2.49 12.71 -16.24
N LEU A 283 2.82 13.93 -15.82
CA LEU A 283 1.99 14.72 -14.91
C LEU A 283 0.62 15.10 -15.51
N ALA A 284 0.55 15.31 -16.85
CA ALA A 284 -0.70 15.62 -17.54
C ALA A 284 -1.66 14.42 -17.63
N ASN A 285 -1.15 13.19 -17.60
CA ASN A 285 -1.97 12.00 -17.81
C ASN A 285 -3.10 11.86 -16.77
N ASP A 286 -2.85 12.18 -15.50
CA ASP A 286 -3.86 12.08 -14.45
C ASP A 286 -5.06 13.00 -14.74
N TYR A 287 -4.79 14.22 -15.22
CA TYR A 287 -5.84 15.14 -15.65
C TYR A 287 -6.58 14.62 -16.90
N LEU A 288 -5.85 14.21 -17.93
CA LEU A 288 -6.44 13.74 -19.19
C LEU A 288 -7.36 12.53 -18.97
N VAL A 289 -6.97 11.63 -18.08
CA VAL A 289 -7.78 10.47 -17.70
C VAL A 289 -9.02 10.90 -16.90
N ALA A 290 -8.87 11.81 -15.93
CA ALA A 290 -9.99 12.32 -15.14
C ALA A 290 -11.01 13.08 -16.00
N ALA A 291 -10.52 13.91 -16.93
CA ALA A 291 -11.33 14.66 -17.89
C ALA A 291 -11.86 13.81 -19.06
N GLN A 292 -11.63 12.50 -19.04
CA GLN A 292 -12.04 11.56 -20.09
C GLN A 292 -11.56 11.94 -21.51
N ARG A 293 -10.45 12.67 -21.60
CA ARG A 293 -9.82 13.06 -22.86
C ARG A 293 -8.96 11.91 -23.40
N TRP A 294 -9.63 10.80 -23.72
CA TRP A 294 -8.99 9.50 -23.98
C TRP A 294 -8.03 9.50 -25.16
N ASP A 295 -8.37 10.21 -26.25
CA ASP A 295 -7.51 10.29 -27.43
C ASP A 295 -6.21 11.02 -27.12
N GLU A 296 -6.29 12.14 -26.40
CA GLU A 296 -5.11 12.90 -25.99
C GLU A 296 -4.27 12.13 -24.96
N ALA A 297 -4.92 11.46 -24.00
CA ALA A 297 -4.25 10.59 -23.09
C ALA A 297 -3.49 9.47 -23.80
N ALA A 298 -4.13 8.81 -24.78
CA ALA A 298 -3.50 7.74 -25.54
C ALA A 298 -2.31 8.24 -26.38
N ASP A 299 -2.41 9.44 -27.00
CA ASP A 299 -1.31 10.05 -27.73
C ASP A 299 -0.16 10.47 -26.79
N ASN A 300 -0.51 10.98 -25.62
CA ASN A 300 0.47 11.36 -24.63
C ASN A 300 1.25 10.14 -24.12
N TYR A 301 0.56 9.03 -23.81
CA TYR A 301 1.22 7.76 -23.45
C TYR A 301 2.11 7.21 -24.58
N ARG A 302 1.67 7.32 -25.85
CA ARG A 302 2.49 6.92 -26.99
C ARG A 302 3.78 7.73 -27.08
N SER A 303 3.72 9.04 -26.82
CA SER A 303 4.89 9.91 -26.84
C SER A 303 5.92 9.57 -25.76
N LEU A 304 5.51 8.85 -24.71
CA LEU A 304 6.37 8.41 -23.60
C LEU A 304 7.06 7.05 -23.88
N ASP A 305 6.67 6.32 -24.92
CA ASP A 305 7.18 4.97 -25.19
C ASP A 305 8.71 4.94 -25.38
N ALA A 306 9.27 5.91 -26.08
CA ALA A 306 10.72 6.01 -26.26
C ALA A 306 11.47 6.29 -24.94
N HIS A 307 10.86 7.09 -24.05
CA HIS A 307 11.43 7.40 -22.75
C HIS A 307 11.37 6.19 -21.80
N LEU A 308 10.25 5.48 -21.81
CA LEU A 308 10.05 4.27 -21.01
C LEU A 308 10.94 3.12 -21.50
N GLY A 309 11.12 2.96 -22.81
CA GLY A 309 11.98 1.94 -23.41
C GLY A 309 13.44 2.07 -22.98
N ASN A 310 13.95 3.29 -22.82
CA ASN A 310 15.31 3.54 -22.36
C ASN A 310 15.52 3.27 -20.85
N GLN A 311 14.46 3.26 -20.04
CA GLN A 311 14.52 2.91 -18.61
C GLN A 311 14.37 1.41 -18.33
N GLN A 312 14.02 0.60 -19.33
CA GLN A 312 13.63 -0.79 -19.20
C GLN A 312 14.79 -1.81 -19.14
N GLY A 313 16.02 -1.39 -18.96
CA GLY A 313 17.13 -2.34 -18.75
C GLY A 313 16.97 -3.34 -17.59
N GLY A 314 15.89 -3.23 -16.81
CA GLY A 314 15.56 -4.10 -15.67
C GLY A 314 14.15 -4.71 -15.67
N GLY A 315 13.32 -4.53 -16.71
CA GLY A 315 11.95 -5.04 -16.77
C GLY A 315 10.91 -4.12 -16.10
N TYR A 316 9.63 -4.48 -16.22
CA TYR A 316 8.52 -3.74 -15.60
C TYR A 316 8.43 -4.06 -14.11
N THR A 317 8.36 -3.02 -13.27
CA THR A 317 7.99 -3.15 -11.86
C THR A 317 6.46 -3.11 -11.71
N ILE A 318 5.94 -3.62 -10.59
CA ILE A 318 4.51 -3.53 -10.26
C ILE A 318 4.04 -2.07 -10.30
N ASP A 319 4.82 -1.14 -9.74
CA ASP A 319 4.49 0.29 -9.74
C ASP A 319 4.42 0.86 -11.17
N ASN A 320 5.35 0.48 -12.04
CA ASN A 320 5.32 0.91 -13.44
C ASN A 320 4.10 0.35 -14.17
N ILE A 321 3.77 -0.91 -13.92
CA ILE A 321 2.58 -1.53 -14.52
C ILE A 321 1.32 -0.82 -14.03
N LYS A 322 1.19 -0.60 -12.73
CA LYS A 322 0.02 0.04 -12.11
C LYS A 322 -0.15 1.50 -12.55
N ASN A 323 0.93 2.28 -12.51
CA ASN A 323 0.84 3.73 -12.64
C ASN A 323 1.05 4.24 -14.08
N LEU A 324 1.55 3.40 -14.99
CA LEU A 324 1.80 3.80 -16.38
C LEU A 324 1.16 2.86 -17.39
N VAL A 325 1.40 1.54 -17.27
CA VAL A 325 1.00 0.60 -18.33
C VAL A 325 -0.50 0.34 -18.30
N LEU A 326 -1.08 0.18 -17.13
CA LEU A 326 -2.53 -0.03 -16.98
C LEU A 326 -3.35 1.21 -17.38
N PRO A 327 -3.01 2.44 -16.93
CA PRO A 327 -3.69 3.64 -17.43
C PRO A 327 -3.52 3.84 -18.94
N LYS A 328 -2.35 3.50 -19.51
CA LYS A 328 -2.14 3.51 -20.97
C LYS A 328 -3.07 2.53 -21.69
N TYR A 329 -3.25 1.33 -21.14
CA TYR A 329 -4.21 0.36 -21.67
C TYR A 329 -5.63 0.93 -21.66
N GLN A 330 -6.05 1.48 -20.52
CA GLN A 330 -7.38 2.06 -20.35
C GLN A 330 -7.61 3.24 -21.32
N ALA A 331 -6.65 4.15 -21.46
CA ALA A 331 -6.73 5.28 -22.37
C ALA A 331 -6.90 4.81 -23.83
N ASN A 332 -6.09 3.83 -24.28
CA ASN A 332 -6.22 3.31 -25.65
C ASN A 332 -7.54 2.57 -25.87
N LEU A 333 -8.02 1.81 -24.88
CA LEU A 333 -9.28 1.09 -24.96
C LEU A 333 -10.47 2.06 -25.10
N LEU A 334 -10.51 3.09 -24.24
CA LEU A 334 -11.58 4.07 -24.20
C LEU A 334 -11.53 5.07 -25.36
N ALA A 335 -10.33 5.31 -25.91
CA ALA A 335 -10.13 6.00 -27.19
C ALA A 335 -10.50 5.17 -28.42
N GLY A 336 -10.97 3.93 -28.26
CA GLY A 336 -11.33 3.05 -29.38
C GLY A 336 -10.14 2.49 -30.17
N ARG A 337 -8.92 2.66 -29.69
CA ARG A 337 -7.66 2.22 -30.36
C ARG A 337 -7.36 0.75 -30.03
N ARG A 338 -8.19 -0.15 -30.55
CA ARG A 338 -8.20 -1.58 -30.19
C ARG A 338 -6.86 -2.28 -30.35
N ASP A 339 -6.14 -2.05 -31.46
CA ASP A 339 -4.85 -2.69 -31.72
C ASP A 339 -3.79 -2.24 -30.71
N SER A 340 -3.77 -0.95 -30.38
CA SER A 340 -2.87 -0.40 -29.35
C SER A 340 -3.22 -0.93 -27.96
N ALA A 341 -4.50 -1.00 -27.62
CA ALA A 341 -4.95 -1.58 -26.35
C ALA A 341 -4.56 -3.07 -26.25
N LEU A 342 -4.75 -3.84 -27.32
CA LEU A 342 -4.36 -5.24 -27.37
C LEU A 342 -2.84 -5.42 -27.21
N ALA A 343 -2.04 -4.58 -27.87
CA ALA A 343 -0.60 -4.62 -27.70
C ALA A 343 -0.17 -4.35 -26.26
N VAL A 344 -0.78 -3.34 -25.60
CA VAL A 344 -0.49 -3.01 -24.20
C VAL A 344 -0.98 -4.10 -23.25
N SER A 345 -2.15 -4.72 -23.50
CA SER A 345 -2.66 -5.81 -22.67
C SER A 345 -1.73 -7.03 -22.69
N ARG A 346 -1.13 -7.35 -23.85
CA ARG A 346 -0.09 -8.39 -23.94
C ARG A 346 1.10 -8.07 -23.06
N VAL A 347 1.59 -6.82 -23.11
CA VAL A 347 2.68 -6.38 -22.23
C VAL A 347 2.30 -6.57 -20.76
N ILE A 348 1.06 -6.25 -20.36
CA ILE A 348 0.60 -6.47 -18.99
C ILE A 348 0.62 -7.96 -18.64
N CYS A 349 0.02 -8.80 -19.50
CA CYS A 349 -0.06 -10.25 -19.29
C CYS A 349 1.34 -10.90 -19.16
N ASP A 350 2.28 -10.45 -20.00
CA ASP A 350 3.64 -11.01 -20.02
C ASP A 350 4.49 -10.50 -18.85
N SER A 351 4.32 -9.24 -18.45
CA SER A 351 5.21 -8.58 -17.49
C SER A 351 4.72 -8.70 -16.05
N LEU A 352 3.41 -8.74 -15.82
CA LEU A 352 2.84 -8.72 -14.47
C LEU A 352 3.25 -9.91 -13.61
N PRO A 353 3.21 -11.17 -14.12
CA PRO A 353 3.66 -12.32 -13.33
C PRO A 353 5.16 -12.26 -13.00
N ILE A 354 5.96 -11.77 -13.95
CA ILE A 354 7.41 -11.61 -13.75
C ILE A 354 7.68 -10.55 -12.69
N ALA A 355 6.98 -9.41 -12.77
CA ALA A 355 7.11 -8.33 -11.81
C ALA A 355 6.69 -8.75 -10.39
N PHE A 356 5.62 -9.56 -10.28
CA PHE A 356 5.19 -10.13 -9.01
C PHE A 356 6.19 -11.13 -8.45
N GLY A 357 6.64 -12.10 -9.25
CA GLY A 357 7.63 -13.07 -8.82
C GLY A 357 8.96 -12.43 -8.40
N LEU A 358 9.35 -11.33 -9.06
CA LEU A 358 10.52 -10.55 -8.67
C LEU A 358 10.26 -9.78 -7.37
N ALA A 359 9.12 -9.13 -7.23
CA ALA A 359 8.77 -8.40 -6.01
C ALA A 359 8.67 -9.32 -4.80
N ASP A 360 8.04 -10.49 -4.93
CA ASP A 360 7.95 -11.50 -3.87
C ASP A 360 9.33 -12.00 -3.44
N ARG A 361 10.23 -12.27 -4.41
CA ARG A 361 11.60 -12.69 -4.10
C ARG A 361 12.37 -11.59 -3.37
N LEU A 362 12.32 -10.36 -3.88
CA LEU A 362 12.98 -9.23 -3.24
C LEU A 362 12.41 -8.95 -1.84
N ASP A 363 11.09 -9.05 -1.67
CA ASP A 363 10.44 -8.88 -0.38
C ASP A 363 10.84 -9.98 0.60
N ALA A 364 10.89 -11.24 0.17
CA ALA A 364 11.37 -12.36 0.98
C ALA A 364 12.85 -12.23 1.35
N GLU A 365 13.70 -11.81 0.40
CA GLU A 365 15.13 -11.55 0.64
C GLU A 365 15.31 -10.40 1.65
N GLU A 366 14.60 -9.28 1.46
CA GLU A 366 14.64 -8.17 2.40
C GLU A 366 14.16 -8.58 3.80
N GLN A 367 13.07 -9.35 3.88
CA GLN A 367 12.54 -9.85 5.14
C GLN A 367 13.57 -10.74 5.85
N ALA A 368 14.20 -11.66 5.13
CA ALA A 368 15.25 -12.52 5.71
C ALA A 368 16.43 -11.70 6.25
N VAL A 369 16.85 -10.66 5.52
CA VAL A 369 17.93 -9.77 5.98
C VAL A 369 17.49 -8.95 7.19
N VAL A 370 16.26 -8.44 7.21
CA VAL A 370 15.73 -7.69 8.37
C VAL A 370 15.65 -8.58 9.59
N VAL A 371 15.13 -9.81 9.47
CA VAL A 371 15.08 -10.78 10.59
C VAL A 371 16.47 -11.03 11.13
N LYS A 372 17.44 -11.33 10.25
CA LYS A 372 18.84 -11.53 10.66
C LYS A 372 19.42 -10.30 11.37
N LYS A 373 19.13 -9.09 10.88
CA LYS A 373 19.57 -7.84 11.51
C LYS A 373 18.93 -7.60 12.88
N VAL A 374 17.67 -7.95 13.03
CA VAL A 374 16.97 -7.89 14.32
C VAL A 374 17.61 -8.87 15.31
N GLU A 375 17.91 -10.09 14.89
CA GLU A 375 18.61 -11.08 15.71
C GLU A 375 20.01 -10.57 16.11
N GLU A 376 20.82 -10.08 15.16
CA GLU A 376 22.15 -9.52 15.41
C GLU A 376 22.08 -8.34 16.42
N LEU A 377 21.09 -7.45 16.30
CA LEU A 377 20.88 -6.36 17.24
C LEU A 377 20.46 -6.88 18.61
N GLY A 378 19.51 -7.82 18.64
CA GLY A 378 19.07 -8.46 19.89
C GLY A 378 20.22 -9.16 20.61
N GLU A 379 21.08 -9.88 19.89
CA GLU A 379 22.30 -10.48 20.46
C GLU A 379 23.29 -9.42 20.96
N SER A 380 23.50 -8.34 20.21
CA SER A 380 24.40 -7.26 20.63
C SER A 380 23.88 -6.51 21.86
N GLU A 381 22.57 -6.24 21.91
CA GLU A 381 21.90 -5.65 23.08
C GLU A 381 21.96 -6.60 24.29
N ALA A 382 21.73 -7.91 24.07
CA ALA A 382 21.86 -8.92 25.11
C ALA A 382 23.29 -9.01 25.63
N LYS A 383 24.31 -9.00 24.77
CA LYS A 383 25.73 -8.97 25.14
C LYS A 383 26.10 -7.68 25.88
N ALA A 384 25.62 -6.53 25.39
CA ALA A 384 25.83 -5.24 26.05
C ALA A 384 25.11 -5.18 27.43
N SER A 385 23.89 -5.71 27.52
CA SER A 385 23.18 -5.83 28.79
C SER A 385 23.89 -6.80 29.74
N GLN A 386 24.37 -7.92 29.22
CA GLN A 386 25.15 -8.90 29.97
C GLN A 386 26.48 -8.29 30.48
N GLN A 387 27.18 -7.49 29.67
CA GLN A 387 28.36 -6.74 30.10
C GLN A 387 28.01 -5.69 31.17
N ARG A 388 26.90 -4.95 31.01
CA ARG A 388 26.39 -4.04 32.07
C ARG A 388 26.03 -4.81 33.34
N TYR A 389 25.44 -6.00 33.20
CA TYR A 389 25.17 -6.87 34.36
C TYR A 389 26.47 -7.34 35.03
N TYR A 390 27.51 -7.73 34.24
CA TYR A 390 28.79 -8.10 34.82
C TYR A 390 29.51 -6.91 35.51
N LEU A 391 29.44 -5.71 34.92
CA LEU A 391 29.95 -4.48 35.57
C LEU A 391 29.14 -4.11 36.80
N MET A 392 27.81 -4.19 36.74
CA MET A 392 26.94 -4.02 37.90
C MET A 392 27.18 -5.12 38.94
N PHE A 393 27.33 -6.37 38.51
CA PHE A 393 27.66 -7.49 39.42
C PHE A 393 29.02 -7.29 40.07
N GLY A 394 30.04 -6.82 39.30
CA GLY A 394 31.34 -6.46 39.87
C GLY A 394 31.24 -5.31 40.88
N PHE A 395 30.43 -4.30 40.60
CA PHE A 395 30.15 -3.19 41.50
C PHE A 395 29.35 -3.64 42.72
N VAL A 396 28.30 -4.47 42.49
CA VAL A 396 27.50 -5.07 43.57
C VAL A 396 28.30 -6.08 44.40
N ALA A 397 29.20 -6.85 43.76
CA ALA A 397 30.12 -7.74 44.45
C ALA A 397 31.12 -6.97 45.34
N LEU A 398 31.61 -5.82 44.88
CA LEU A 398 32.42 -4.90 45.70
C LEU A 398 31.61 -4.28 46.82
N LEU A 399 30.36 -3.87 46.59
CA LEU A 399 29.44 -3.45 47.62
C LEU A 399 29.04 -4.61 48.55
N PHE A 400 28.88 -5.81 48.01
CA PHE A 400 28.54 -7.02 48.77
C PHE A 400 29.72 -7.49 49.61
N LEU A 401 30.98 -7.39 49.16
CA LEU A 401 32.15 -7.59 49.97
C LEU A 401 32.27 -6.55 51.10
N ALA A 402 31.86 -5.29 50.82
CA ALA A 402 31.72 -4.25 51.84
C ALA A 402 30.53 -4.52 52.78
N PHE A 403 29.42 -5.11 52.23
CA PHE A 403 28.22 -5.47 53.01
C PHE A 403 28.35 -6.82 53.73
N LEU A 404 29.15 -7.78 53.20
CA LEU A 404 29.51 -9.02 53.89
C LEU A 404 30.32 -8.74 55.17
N TYR A 405 31.09 -7.68 55.16
CA TYR A 405 31.73 -7.19 56.40
C TYR A 405 30.76 -6.63 57.40
N VAL A 406 29.60 -6.12 56.92
CA VAL A 406 28.51 -5.59 57.75
C VAL A 406 27.35 -6.60 57.89
N GLY A 407 27.26 -7.55 56.96
CA GLY A 407 26.01 -8.32 56.69
C GLY A 407 26.02 -9.79 57.03
N PHE A 408 27.00 -10.30 57.81
CA PHE A 408 27.00 -11.69 58.32
C PHE A 408 25.75 -12.02 59.17
N MET A 409 24.90 -11.03 59.39
CA MET A 409 23.66 -11.12 60.22
C MET A 409 22.33 -11.20 59.45
N ARG A 410 22.31 -11.23 58.14
CA ARG A 410 21.03 -11.28 57.38
C ARG A 410 20.99 -12.25 56.19
N SER A 411 21.44 -13.47 56.39
CA SER A 411 21.25 -14.52 55.41
C SER A 411 19.89 -15.21 55.61
N ARG A 412 18.98 -15.07 54.71
CA ARG A 412 17.88 -16.04 54.38
C ARG A 412 16.80 -15.57 53.39
N ALA A 413 17.02 -14.62 52.49
CA ALA A 413 15.93 -14.14 51.62
C ALA A 413 16.19 -14.23 50.09
N GLY A 414 17.17 -14.96 49.63
CA GLY A 414 17.64 -14.89 48.22
C GLY A 414 17.14 -15.94 47.21
N TYR A 415 16.20 -16.83 47.54
CA TYR A 415 15.90 -17.98 46.67
C TYR A 415 14.64 -17.87 45.76
N ARG A 416 13.91 -16.77 45.79
CA ARG A 416 12.63 -16.69 45.04
C ARG A 416 12.68 -15.90 43.70
N LEU A 417 13.80 -15.31 43.31
CA LEU A 417 13.83 -14.42 42.14
C LEU A 417 14.25 -15.07 40.82
N LYS A 418 14.75 -16.32 40.87
CA LYS A 418 15.28 -16.98 39.68
C LYS A 418 14.22 -17.57 38.72
N ARG A 419 13.01 -17.78 39.23
CA ARG A 419 11.95 -18.45 38.48
C ARG A 419 11.10 -17.53 37.59
N SER A 420 11.21 -16.21 37.75
CA SER A 420 10.41 -15.25 37.02
C SER A 420 11.04 -14.78 35.65
N HIS A 421 12.38 -14.89 35.52
CA HIS A 421 13.09 -14.41 34.35
C HIS A 421 13.04 -15.37 33.13
N GLU A 422 12.96 -16.68 33.39
CA GLU A 422 12.85 -17.68 32.31
C GLU A 422 11.48 -17.67 31.62
N ASN A 423 10.42 -17.38 32.37
CA ASN A 423 9.06 -17.29 31.81
C ASN A 423 8.81 -16.04 30.96
N LEU A 424 9.61 -14.99 31.16
CA LEU A 424 9.47 -13.74 30.40
C LEU A 424 10.14 -13.83 29.03
N LYS A 425 11.25 -14.55 28.92
CA LYS A 425 12.00 -14.72 27.69
C LYS A 425 11.20 -15.56 26.67
N THR A 426 10.60 -16.66 27.13
CA THR A 426 9.74 -17.50 26.28
C THR A 426 8.45 -16.80 25.84
N ALA A 427 7.91 -15.91 26.67
CA ALA A 427 6.72 -15.13 26.28
C ALA A 427 7.06 -14.05 25.23
N TYR A 428 8.28 -13.47 25.27
CA TYR A 428 8.72 -12.47 24.29
C TYR A 428 8.99 -13.10 22.91
N GLU A 429 9.66 -14.27 22.86
CA GLU A 429 9.92 -15.02 21.63
C GLU A 429 8.61 -15.47 20.95
N GLN A 430 7.62 -15.91 21.75
CA GLN A 430 6.29 -16.28 21.21
C GLN A 430 5.46 -15.08 20.73
N LEU A 431 5.65 -13.90 21.32
CA LEU A 431 4.96 -12.67 20.91
C LEU A 431 5.55 -12.11 19.60
N GLU A 432 6.87 -12.20 19.42
CA GLU A 432 7.59 -11.73 18.24
C GLU A 432 7.27 -12.60 17.01
N GLU A 433 7.17 -13.91 17.19
CA GLU A 433 6.77 -14.86 16.16
C GLU A 433 5.29 -14.67 15.74
N ALA A 434 4.40 -14.41 16.71
CA ALA A 434 2.99 -14.15 16.46
C ALA A 434 2.73 -12.80 15.78
N THR A 435 3.52 -11.75 16.09
CA THR A 435 3.40 -10.43 15.46
C THR A 435 3.88 -10.44 14.00
N SER A 436 5.00 -11.13 13.70
CA SER A 436 5.54 -11.21 12.33
C SER A 436 4.59 -11.94 11.38
N VAL A 437 3.93 -13.00 11.84
CA VAL A 437 2.92 -13.75 11.06
C VAL A 437 1.67 -12.91 10.81
N LYS A 438 1.25 -12.13 11.81
CA LYS A 438 0.08 -11.25 11.69
C LYS A 438 0.32 -10.08 10.72
N GLU A 439 1.47 -9.41 10.81
CA GLU A 439 1.84 -8.31 9.92
C GLU A 439 2.00 -8.78 8.47
N ARG A 440 2.50 -10.01 8.26
CA ARG A 440 2.59 -10.60 6.92
C ARG A 440 1.20 -10.85 6.31
N GLY A 441 0.29 -11.44 7.08
CA GLY A 441 -1.09 -11.68 6.64
C GLY A 441 -1.84 -10.38 6.33
N GLU A 442 -1.70 -9.35 7.17
CA GLU A 442 -2.32 -8.04 6.97
C GLU A 442 -1.75 -7.31 5.74
N THR A 443 -0.45 -7.48 5.45
CA THR A 443 0.20 -6.87 4.28
C THR A 443 -0.24 -7.57 2.99
N GLU A 444 -0.28 -8.89 2.96
CA GLU A 444 -0.79 -9.67 1.83
C GLU A 444 -2.25 -9.33 1.53
N GLN A 445 -3.07 -9.18 2.57
CA GLN A 445 -4.47 -8.81 2.45
C GLN A 445 -4.66 -7.38 1.91
N ARG A 446 -3.82 -6.43 2.33
CA ARG A 446 -3.82 -5.05 1.81
C ARG A 446 -3.41 -5.00 0.34
N ILE A 447 -2.41 -5.76 -0.06
CA ILE A 447 -1.96 -5.86 -1.45
C ILE A 447 -3.06 -6.48 -2.31
N ALA A 448 -3.65 -7.60 -1.90
CA ALA A 448 -4.74 -8.25 -2.61
C ALA A 448 -5.96 -7.31 -2.77
N THR A 449 -6.30 -6.56 -1.72
CA THR A 449 -7.38 -5.57 -1.74
C THR A 449 -7.04 -4.38 -2.65
N ALA A 450 -5.81 -3.90 -2.64
CA ALA A 450 -5.36 -2.80 -3.50
C ALA A 450 -5.35 -3.18 -4.98
N ILE A 451 -4.89 -4.39 -5.31
CA ILE A 451 -4.93 -4.94 -6.68
C ILE A 451 -6.38 -5.02 -7.14
N ARG A 452 -7.26 -5.58 -6.31
CA ARG A 452 -8.68 -5.70 -6.64
C ARG A 452 -9.32 -4.33 -6.88
N ARG A 453 -9.13 -3.34 -6.01
CA ARG A 453 -9.66 -1.97 -6.18
C ARG A 453 -9.13 -1.27 -7.41
N SER A 454 -7.89 -1.54 -7.82
CA SER A 454 -7.30 -0.90 -8.99
C SER A 454 -7.78 -1.51 -10.32
N ILE A 455 -8.28 -2.74 -10.30
CA ILE A 455 -8.69 -3.50 -11.49
C ILE A 455 -10.20 -3.59 -11.60
N MET A 456 -10.92 -3.58 -10.47
CA MET A 456 -12.38 -3.53 -10.38
C MET A 456 -12.77 -2.22 -9.66
N PRO A 457 -13.19 -1.17 -10.37
CA PRO A 457 -13.78 0.03 -9.77
C PRO A 457 -14.96 -0.34 -8.86
N GLU A 458 -15.14 0.36 -7.73
CA GLU A 458 -16.22 0.09 -6.77
C GLU A 458 -17.63 0.10 -7.42
N GLU A 459 -17.82 0.83 -8.51
CA GLU A 459 -19.04 0.82 -9.32
C GLU A 459 -19.32 -0.53 -10.01
N GLN A 460 -18.32 -1.40 -10.16
CA GLN A 460 -18.50 -2.74 -10.77
C GLN A 460 -18.82 -3.82 -9.73
N ALA A 461 -18.60 -3.57 -8.45
CA ALA A 461 -18.99 -4.51 -7.39
C ALA A 461 -20.52 -4.61 -7.21
N GLN A 462 -21.29 -3.62 -7.71
CA GLN A 462 -22.73 -3.62 -7.78
C GLN A 462 -23.18 -3.02 -9.11
N ARG A 463 -23.23 -3.82 -10.20
CA ARG A 463 -23.86 -3.38 -11.44
C ARG A 463 -25.35 -3.63 -11.39
N LYS A 464 -26.12 -2.55 -11.37
CA LYS A 464 -27.57 -2.53 -11.45
C LYS A 464 -28.01 -2.29 -12.90
N LEU A 465 -28.17 -3.36 -13.66
CA LEU A 465 -28.97 -3.35 -14.88
C LEU A 465 -30.34 -3.96 -14.52
N GLN A 466 -31.42 -3.56 -15.18
CA GLN A 466 -32.76 -4.14 -14.89
C GLN A 466 -32.79 -5.68 -15.04
N THR A 467 -31.84 -6.24 -15.78
CA THR A 467 -31.75 -7.66 -16.12
C THR A 467 -30.65 -8.42 -15.38
N VAL A 468 -29.72 -7.73 -14.68
CA VAL A 468 -28.57 -8.39 -14.01
C VAL A 468 -28.24 -7.70 -12.71
N PHE A 469 -28.09 -8.50 -11.66
CA PHE A 469 -27.53 -8.07 -10.38
C PHE A 469 -26.38 -8.98 -9.97
N SER A 470 -25.22 -8.39 -9.66
CA SER A 470 -24.08 -9.11 -9.10
C SER A 470 -23.68 -8.50 -7.77
N GLN A 471 -23.36 -9.34 -6.81
CA GLN A 471 -22.87 -8.92 -5.50
C GLN A 471 -21.70 -9.78 -5.06
N LEU A 472 -20.66 -9.15 -4.57
CA LEU A 472 -19.49 -9.78 -4.01
C LEU A 472 -19.27 -9.25 -2.59
N GLU A 473 -19.33 -10.16 -1.61
CA GLU A 473 -19.07 -9.90 -0.19
C GLU A 473 -17.68 -10.43 0.16
N PRO A 474 -16.71 -9.55 0.50
CA PRO A 474 -15.35 -9.98 0.77
C PRO A 474 -15.21 -10.74 2.09
N GLY A 475 -14.46 -11.84 2.05
CA GLY A 475 -14.04 -12.61 3.22
C GLY A 475 -12.71 -12.15 3.80
N GLN A 476 -12.17 -12.90 4.76
CA GLN A 476 -10.79 -12.67 5.28
C GLN A 476 -9.71 -12.93 4.21
N MET A 477 -9.94 -13.93 3.36
CA MET A 477 -9.07 -14.29 2.24
C MET A 477 -9.58 -13.62 0.97
N THR A 478 -9.48 -12.29 0.90
CA THR A 478 -10.04 -11.48 -0.17
C THR A 478 -9.30 -11.62 -1.49
N GLY A 479 -10.05 -11.65 -2.59
CA GLY A 479 -9.53 -11.57 -3.96
C GLY A 479 -9.52 -12.89 -4.73
N SER A 480 -10.13 -13.94 -4.19
CA SER A 480 -10.25 -15.22 -4.88
C SER A 480 -11.41 -15.29 -5.87
N ASP A 481 -12.39 -14.41 -5.76
CA ASP A 481 -13.61 -14.43 -6.57
C ASP A 481 -13.60 -13.35 -7.66
N LEU A 482 -14.27 -13.68 -8.77
CA LEU A 482 -14.50 -12.81 -9.91
C LEU A 482 -15.97 -12.84 -10.30
N CYS A 483 -16.54 -11.69 -10.63
CA CYS A 483 -17.82 -11.58 -11.30
C CYS A 483 -17.77 -10.38 -12.26
N GLU A 484 -17.95 -10.63 -13.55
CA GLU A 484 -17.89 -9.61 -14.59
C GLU A 484 -19.09 -9.72 -15.51
N THR A 485 -19.53 -8.58 -16.02
CA THR A 485 -20.61 -8.51 -17.02
C THR A 485 -20.27 -7.48 -18.09
N GLN A 486 -20.58 -7.80 -19.35
CA GLN A 486 -20.35 -6.91 -20.49
C GLN A 486 -21.51 -7.02 -21.45
N ILE A 487 -22.03 -5.88 -21.93
CA ILE A 487 -23.03 -5.86 -23.00
C ILE A 487 -22.31 -5.57 -24.32
N HIS A 488 -22.60 -6.39 -25.35
CA HIS A 488 -22.18 -6.18 -26.71
C HIS A 488 -23.38 -6.37 -27.64
N GLY A 489 -23.91 -5.26 -28.18
CA GLY A 489 -25.17 -5.26 -28.95
C GLY A 489 -26.36 -5.73 -28.09
N GLU A 490 -27.04 -6.78 -28.53
CA GLU A 490 -28.19 -7.38 -27.85
C GLU A 490 -27.78 -8.54 -26.91
N HIS A 491 -26.49 -8.80 -26.79
CA HIS A 491 -25.95 -9.90 -26.00
C HIS A 491 -25.33 -9.40 -24.70
N LEU A 492 -25.72 -10.04 -23.60
CA LEU A 492 -25.10 -9.88 -22.28
C LEU A 492 -24.11 -11.01 -22.07
N PHE A 493 -22.84 -10.69 -22.02
CA PHE A 493 -21.79 -11.60 -21.60
C PHE A 493 -21.56 -11.47 -20.10
N PHE A 494 -21.40 -12.58 -19.43
CA PHE A 494 -21.07 -12.59 -18.00
C PHE A 494 -20.16 -13.74 -17.64
N CYS A 495 -19.35 -13.55 -16.61
CA CYS A 495 -18.61 -14.63 -16.00
C CYS A 495 -18.61 -14.51 -14.48
N ILE A 496 -18.56 -15.65 -13.82
CA ILE A 496 -18.38 -15.77 -12.37
C ILE A 496 -17.44 -16.94 -12.10
N GLY A 497 -16.57 -16.80 -11.11
CA GLY A 497 -15.63 -17.85 -10.77
C GLY A 497 -14.82 -17.55 -9.53
N ASN A 498 -14.06 -18.54 -9.09
CA ASN A 498 -13.13 -18.41 -7.98
C ASN A 498 -11.84 -19.18 -8.21
N ALA A 499 -10.71 -18.60 -7.80
CA ALA A 499 -9.41 -19.27 -7.84
C ALA A 499 -9.26 -20.29 -6.71
N VAL A 500 -8.50 -21.36 -6.99
CA VAL A 500 -8.17 -22.39 -6.00
C VAL A 500 -6.89 -21.97 -5.27
N GLY A 501 -6.94 -21.87 -3.94
CA GLY A 501 -5.84 -21.43 -3.07
C GLY A 501 -6.12 -20.09 -2.41
N ASP A 502 -5.07 -19.43 -1.88
CA ASP A 502 -5.21 -18.24 -1.05
C ASP A 502 -4.22 -17.14 -1.44
N GLY A 503 -4.49 -15.90 -0.99
CA GLY A 503 -3.56 -14.79 -1.00
C GLY A 503 -3.50 -13.97 -2.27
N VAL A 504 -2.44 -13.17 -2.40
CA VAL A 504 -2.23 -12.20 -3.47
C VAL A 504 -2.23 -12.84 -4.86
N GLN A 505 -1.74 -14.07 -4.99
CA GLN A 505 -1.68 -14.78 -6.28
C GLN A 505 -3.07 -14.98 -6.88
N ASN A 506 -4.08 -15.26 -6.05
CA ASN A 506 -5.45 -15.45 -6.51
C ASN A 506 -6.07 -14.14 -7.00
N ALA A 507 -5.83 -13.04 -6.28
CA ALA A 507 -6.28 -11.72 -6.70
C ALA A 507 -5.71 -11.34 -8.08
N VAL A 508 -4.43 -11.63 -8.33
CA VAL A 508 -3.79 -11.41 -9.64
C VAL A 508 -4.40 -12.30 -10.71
N THR A 509 -4.60 -13.59 -10.40
CA THR A 509 -5.22 -14.54 -11.33
C THR A 509 -6.61 -14.07 -11.74
N MET A 510 -7.44 -13.65 -10.78
CA MET A 510 -8.78 -13.14 -11.07
C MET A 510 -8.74 -11.84 -11.87
N ALA A 511 -7.79 -10.98 -11.62
CA ALA A 511 -7.56 -9.77 -12.38
C ALA A 511 -7.21 -10.04 -13.85
N MET A 512 -6.32 -10.99 -14.10
CA MET A 512 -5.94 -11.42 -15.45
C MET A 512 -7.13 -12.02 -16.19
N VAL A 513 -7.88 -12.90 -15.53
CA VAL A 513 -9.08 -13.54 -16.10
C VAL A 513 -10.16 -12.51 -16.42
N GLY A 514 -10.42 -11.57 -15.52
CA GLY A 514 -11.37 -10.48 -15.75
C GLY A 514 -10.99 -9.57 -16.91
N ALA A 515 -9.71 -9.21 -17.03
CA ALA A 515 -9.22 -8.41 -18.16
C ALA A 515 -9.38 -9.16 -19.51
N GLN A 516 -9.04 -10.45 -19.53
CA GLN A 516 -9.23 -11.29 -20.71
C GLN A 516 -10.71 -11.44 -21.06
N PHE A 517 -11.56 -11.73 -20.08
CA PHE A 517 -12.99 -11.85 -20.30
C PHE A 517 -13.56 -10.59 -20.94
N ARG A 518 -13.26 -9.40 -20.38
CA ARG A 518 -13.75 -8.12 -20.96
C ARG A 518 -13.29 -7.92 -22.41
N SER A 519 -12.03 -8.26 -22.70
CA SER A 519 -11.49 -8.14 -24.05
C SER A 519 -12.19 -9.09 -25.03
N LEU A 520 -12.44 -10.33 -24.64
CA LEU A 520 -13.07 -11.34 -25.48
C LEU A 520 -14.58 -11.09 -25.66
N ALA A 521 -15.25 -10.63 -24.59
CA ALA A 521 -16.65 -10.24 -24.63
C ALA A 521 -16.90 -9.03 -25.52
N ALA A 522 -15.98 -8.04 -25.52
CA ALA A 522 -16.04 -6.89 -26.42
C ALA A 522 -15.88 -7.27 -27.92
N LEU A 523 -15.27 -8.43 -28.19
CA LEU A 523 -15.16 -8.98 -29.54
C LEU A 523 -16.36 -9.87 -29.93
N GLY A 524 -17.33 -10.09 -29.03
CA GLY A 524 -18.48 -10.95 -29.26
C GLY A 524 -18.10 -12.41 -29.45
N MET A 525 -17.06 -12.89 -28.75
CA MET A 525 -16.65 -14.29 -28.82
C MET A 525 -17.65 -15.20 -28.08
N SER A 526 -17.90 -16.39 -28.61
CA SER A 526 -18.75 -17.38 -27.96
C SER A 526 -18.11 -17.94 -26.67
N PRO A 527 -18.93 -18.37 -25.67
CA PRO A 527 -18.46 -18.81 -24.36
C PRO A 527 -17.38 -19.90 -24.40
N GLU A 528 -17.49 -20.89 -25.28
CA GLU A 528 -16.51 -21.96 -25.43
C GLU A 528 -15.15 -21.45 -25.93
N LYS A 529 -15.16 -20.48 -26.84
CA LYS A 529 -13.92 -19.84 -27.34
C LYS A 529 -13.29 -18.94 -26.28
N MET A 530 -14.10 -18.20 -25.52
CA MET A 530 -13.63 -17.43 -24.37
C MET A 530 -12.97 -18.32 -23.35
N MET A 531 -13.64 -19.42 -22.96
CA MET A 531 -13.14 -20.36 -21.96
C MET A 531 -11.83 -21.01 -22.43
N ALA A 532 -11.74 -21.42 -23.70
CA ALA A 532 -10.53 -22.00 -24.27
C ALA A 532 -9.36 -20.98 -24.31
N ALA A 533 -9.63 -19.74 -24.67
CA ALA A 533 -8.62 -18.68 -24.68
C ALA A 533 -8.08 -18.36 -23.27
N ILE A 534 -8.98 -18.25 -22.28
CA ILE A 534 -8.63 -18.03 -20.87
C ILE A 534 -7.83 -19.23 -20.35
N ASN A 535 -8.27 -20.47 -20.65
CA ASN A 535 -7.54 -21.67 -20.25
C ASN A 535 -6.13 -21.72 -20.85
N SER A 536 -5.99 -21.40 -22.13
CA SER A 536 -4.68 -21.36 -22.80
C SER A 536 -3.71 -20.38 -22.16
N ALA A 537 -4.21 -19.23 -21.71
CA ALA A 537 -3.40 -18.26 -21.00
C ALA A 537 -3.07 -18.73 -19.58
N MET A 538 -4.03 -19.30 -18.84
CA MET A 538 -3.82 -19.71 -17.44
C MET A 538 -2.95 -20.97 -17.33
N SER A 539 -3.03 -21.91 -18.29
CA SER A 539 -2.24 -23.14 -18.28
C SER A 539 -0.73 -22.93 -18.51
N GLN A 540 -0.30 -21.69 -18.79
CA GLN A 540 1.12 -21.35 -18.88
C GLN A 540 1.77 -21.12 -17.51
N TYR A 541 0.98 -21.05 -16.46
CA TYR A 541 1.43 -20.78 -15.10
C TYR A 541 1.20 -21.99 -14.21
N GLU A 542 2.22 -22.44 -13.50
CA GLU A 542 2.08 -23.51 -12.50
C GLU A 542 1.17 -23.03 -11.34
N ASP A 543 0.28 -23.93 -10.89
CA ASP A 543 -0.62 -23.75 -9.75
C ASP A 543 -1.72 -22.67 -9.88
N ARG A 544 -2.04 -22.21 -11.09
CA ARG A 544 -3.14 -21.25 -11.30
C ARG A 544 -4.39 -21.94 -11.84
N ARG A 545 -5.12 -22.59 -10.93
CA ARG A 545 -6.39 -23.24 -11.26
C ARG A 545 -7.55 -22.40 -10.74
N LEU A 546 -8.61 -22.33 -11.53
CA LEU A 546 -9.83 -21.63 -11.14
C LEU A 546 -11.07 -22.31 -11.67
N LYS A 547 -12.13 -22.25 -10.90
CA LYS A 547 -13.48 -22.58 -11.32
C LYS A 547 -14.05 -21.36 -12.03
N LEU A 548 -14.63 -21.55 -13.21
CA LEU A 548 -15.15 -20.45 -14.01
C LEU A 548 -16.42 -20.87 -14.74
N PHE A 549 -17.40 -20.00 -14.72
CA PHE A 549 -18.60 -20.08 -15.56
C PHE A 549 -18.61 -18.87 -16.48
N VAL A 550 -18.81 -19.09 -17.78
CA VAL A 550 -18.97 -18.04 -18.79
C VAL A 550 -20.28 -18.23 -19.49
N GLY A 551 -21.07 -17.17 -19.60
CA GLY A 551 -22.36 -17.18 -20.27
C GLY A 551 -22.55 -16.00 -21.23
N GLU A 552 -23.35 -16.23 -22.25
CA GLU A 552 -23.84 -15.26 -23.22
C GLU A 552 -25.36 -15.36 -23.29
N LEU A 553 -26.05 -14.31 -22.90
CA LEU A 553 -27.50 -14.22 -22.96
C LEU A 553 -27.95 -13.24 -24.02
N ASN A 554 -28.72 -13.71 -24.97
CA ASN A 554 -29.43 -12.82 -25.90
C ASN A 554 -30.65 -12.19 -25.16
N LEU A 555 -30.59 -10.89 -24.98
CA LEU A 555 -31.56 -10.11 -24.19
C LEU A 555 -32.95 -10.00 -24.86
N GLN A 556 -33.05 -10.30 -26.18
CA GLN A 556 -34.33 -10.29 -26.88
C GLN A 556 -35.00 -11.65 -26.91
N THR A 557 -34.22 -12.72 -27.15
CA THR A 557 -34.77 -14.06 -27.34
C THR A 557 -34.76 -14.90 -26.08
N GLY A 558 -33.95 -14.53 -25.07
CA GLY A 558 -33.73 -15.31 -23.88
C GLY A 558 -32.80 -16.50 -24.05
N GLN A 559 -32.25 -16.71 -25.23
CA GLN A 559 -31.30 -17.78 -25.46
C GLN A 559 -30.02 -17.53 -24.64
N LEU A 560 -29.71 -18.46 -23.77
CA LEU A 560 -28.51 -18.47 -22.93
C LEU A 560 -27.58 -19.58 -23.37
N VAL A 561 -26.40 -19.21 -23.85
CA VAL A 561 -25.31 -20.12 -24.18
C VAL A 561 -24.26 -20.03 -23.08
N TYR A 562 -23.74 -21.14 -22.59
CA TYR A 562 -22.82 -21.12 -21.45
C TYR A 562 -21.84 -22.30 -21.45
N CYS A 563 -20.72 -22.08 -20.74
CA CYS A 563 -19.73 -23.13 -20.42
C CYS A 563 -19.41 -23.09 -18.91
N ASN A 564 -19.28 -24.25 -18.31
CA ASN A 564 -18.90 -24.41 -16.90
C ASN A 564 -17.60 -25.21 -16.76
N ALA A 565 -16.61 -24.59 -16.13
CA ALA A 565 -15.33 -25.20 -15.79
C ALA A 565 -15.21 -25.36 -14.25
N GLY A 566 -15.97 -26.28 -13.68
CA GLY A 566 -15.89 -26.67 -12.27
C GLY A 566 -16.64 -25.78 -11.28
N LEU A 567 -17.40 -24.77 -11.71
CA LEU A 567 -18.24 -23.98 -10.80
C LEU A 567 -19.51 -24.74 -10.39
N ASN A 568 -20.15 -24.31 -9.32
CA ASN A 568 -21.42 -24.85 -8.84
C ASN A 568 -22.48 -24.80 -9.94
N ILE A 569 -23.34 -25.83 -9.95
CA ILE A 569 -24.43 -25.92 -10.95
C ILE A 569 -25.40 -24.74 -10.72
N PRO A 570 -25.75 -23.99 -11.77
CA PRO A 570 -26.66 -22.85 -11.66
C PRO A 570 -28.06 -23.28 -11.22
N LEU A 571 -28.74 -22.44 -10.49
CA LEU A 571 -30.13 -22.63 -10.10
C LEU A 571 -31.04 -21.76 -10.97
N LEU A 572 -32.14 -22.34 -11.42
CA LEU A 572 -33.21 -21.63 -12.11
C LEU A 572 -34.38 -21.47 -11.14
N MET A 573 -34.77 -20.24 -10.91
CA MET A 573 -35.94 -19.89 -10.11
C MET A 573 -37.12 -19.63 -11.02
N ASP A 574 -38.14 -20.37 -10.79
CA ASP A 574 -39.47 -20.21 -11.39
C ASP A 574 -40.53 -20.45 -10.28
N THR A 575 -41.55 -21.22 -10.53
CA THR A 575 -42.46 -21.70 -9.47
C THR A 575 -41.78 -22.62 -8.45
N GLU A 576 -40.72 -23.29 -8.88
CA GLU A 576 -39.83 -24.15 -8.08
C GLU A 576 -38.35 -23.83 -8.33
N VAL A 577 -37.47 -24.31 -7.45
CA VAL A 577 -36.02 -24.23 -7.63
C VAL A 577 -35.53 -25.46 -8.35
N SER A 578 -35.08 -25.29 -9.57
CA SER A 578 -34.49 -26.39 -10.37
C SER A 578 -32.99 -26.13 -10.62
N GLN A 579 -32.25 -27.20 -10.88
CA GLN A 579 -30.90 -27.08 -11.42
C GLN A 579 -30.96 -26.97 -12.94
N VAL A 580 -30.19 -26.06 -13.50
CA VAL A 580 -30.03 -25.99 -14.95
C VAL A 580 -29.18 -27.18 -15.37
N PRO A 581 -29.54 -27.94 -16.43
CA PRO A 581 -28.68 -28.96 -16.98
C PRO A 581 -27.31 -28.36 -17.30
N CYS A 582 -26.28 -28.79 -16.58
CA CYS A 582 -24.97 -28.14 -16.70
C CYS A 582 -23.88 -29.22 -16.52
N GLU A 583 -23.29 -29.65 -17.63
CA GLU A 583 -22.10 -30.50 -17.60
C GLU A 583 -20.89 -29.60 -17.26
N THR A 584 -20.07 -30.07 -16.33
CA THR A 584 -18.87 -29.36 -15.90
C THR A 584 -17.64 -29.96 -16.57
N SER A 585 -16.82 -29.11 -17.13
CA SER A 585 -15.50 -29.45 -17.67
C SER A 585 -14.42 -29.31 -16.57
N LYS A 586 -13.18 -29.67 -16.89
CA LYS A 586 -12.02 -29.43 -16.03
C LYS A 586 -11.88 -27.95 -15.73
N MET A 587 -11.34 -27.64 -14.55
CA MET A 587 -11.06 -26.26 -14.15
C MET A 587 -10.13 -25.58 -15.16
N VAL A 588 -10.27 -24.29 -15.30
CA VAL A 588 -9.37 -23.48 -16.10
C VAL A 588 -7.97 -23.49 -15.48
N GLY A 589 -6.94 -23.65 -16.31
CA GLY A 589 -5.54 -23.77 -15.88
C GLY A 589 -5.14 -25.16 -15.39
N GLU A 590 -6.07 -26.14 -15.32
CA GLU A 590 -5.76 -27.51 -14.87
C GLU A 590 -5.04 -28.31 -15.95
N GLN A 591 -5.45 -28.16 -17.20
CA GLN A 591 -4.84 -28.83 -18.32
C GLN A 591 -4.89 -27.97 -19.59
N ALA A 592 -3.73 -27.77 -20.20
CA ALA A 592 -3.66 -27.10 -21.50
C ALA A 592 -4.42 -27.87 -22.58
N GLY A 593 -5.08 -27.13 -23.49
CA GLY A 593 -5.83 -27.75 -24.59
C GLY A 593 -7.15 -28.43 -24.18
N THR A 594 -7.66 -28.20 -22.97
CA THR A 594 -9.00 -28.65 -22.58
C THR A 594 -10.04 -28.10 -23.54
N LEU A 595 -10.88 -28.98 -24.07
CA LEU A 595 -12.03 -28.60 -24.88
C LEU A 595 -13.21 -28.29 -23.98
N TYR A 596 -13.79 -27.12 -24.17
CA TYR A 596 -14.99 -26.67 -23.46
C TYR A 596 -16.17 -26.71 -24.43
N THR A 597 -17.23 -27.34 -24.02
CA THR A 597 -18.44 -27.48 -24.84
C THR A 597 -19.49 -26.47 -24.39
N ALA A 598 -19.98 -25.68 -25.33
CA ALA A 598 -21.12 -24.81 -25.07
C ALA A 598 -22.39 -25.58 -24.83
N GLN A 599 -23.17 -25.20 -23.86
CA GLN A 599 -24.49 -25.70 -23.55
C GLN A 599 -25.49 -24.56 -23.71
N GLU A 600 -26.73 -24.88 -23.98
CA GLU A 600 -27.77 -23.90 -24.26
C GLU A 600 -29.00 -24.13 -23.37
N THR A 601 -29.65 -23.05 -23.00
CA THR A 601 -30.98 -23.07 -22.40
C THR A 601 -31.70 -21.77 -22.78
N THR A 602 -32.98 -21.68 -22.52
CA THR A 602 -33.75 -20.47 -22.79
C THR A 602 -34.38 -19.97 -21.49
N LEU A 603 -34.07 -18.74 -21.12
CA LEU A 603 -34.72 -18.06 -20.02
C LEU A 603 -36.01 -17.41 -20.51
N THR A 604 -37.05 -17.50 -19.72
CA THR A 604 -38.34 -16.85 -19.99
C THR A 604 -38.58 -15.72 -18.97
N ARG A 605 -39.43 -14.78 -19.35
CA ARG A 605 -39.75 -13.65 -18.45
C ARG A 605 -40.29 -14.14 -17.13
N GLY A 606 -39.75 -13.60 -16.03
CA GLY A 606 -40.12 -13.95 -14.67
C GLY A 606 -39.26 -15.05 -14.06
N GLN A 607 -38.39 -15.70 -14.82
CA GLN A 607 -37.41 -16.62 -14.29
C GLN A 607 -36.15 -15.88 -13.84
N LEU A 608 -35.50 -16.36 -12.77
CA LEU A 608 -34.18 -15.91 -12.35
C LEU A 608 -33.17 -17.04 -12.53
N PHE A 609 -32.06 -16.73 -13.20
CA PHE A 609 -30.91 -17.60 -13.32
C PHE A 609 -29.87 -17.18 -12.28
N PHE A 610 -29.58 -18.07 -11.33
CA PHE A 610 -28.77 -17.79 -10.16
C PHE A 610 -27.47 -18.58 -10.15
N LEU A 611 -26.37 -17.88 -10.15
CA LEU A 611 -25.01 -18.37 -10.05
C LEU A 611 -24.37 -17.92 -8.73
N PHE A 612 -23.51 -18.75 -8.17
CA PHE A 612 -22.85 -18.48 -6.89
C PHE A 612 -21.52 -19.22 -6.78
N THR A 613 -20.58 -18.64 -6.00
CA THR A 613 -19.31 -19.27 -5.68
C THR A 613 -19.40 -20.13 -4.41
N ASP A 614 -18.37 -20.96 -4.19
CA ASP A 614 -18.30 -21.88 -3.04
C ASP A 614 -18.41 -21.17 -1.69
N GLY A 615 -17.98 -19.91 -1.60
CA GLY A 615 -18.08 -19.14 -0.38
C GLY A 615 -19.48 -19.02 0.19
N MET A 616 -20.52 -19.05 -0.68
CA MET A 616 -21.92 -19.04 -0.25
C MET A 616 -22.33 -20.30 0.50
N THR A 617 -21.88 -21.47 0.03
CA THR A 617 -22.24 -22.76 0.62
C THR A 617 -21.31 -23.18 1.74
N SER A 618 -20.05 -22.73 1.70
CA SER A 618 -19.04 -23.02 2.72
C SER A 618 -19.05 -22.07 3.91
N ALA A 619 -19.89 -21.02 3.90
CA ALA A 619 -20.03 -20.08 5.01
C ALA A 619 -20.41 -20.81 6.32
N GLU A 620 -19.55 -20.73 7.33
CA GLU A 620 -19.67 -21.48 8.58
C GLU A 620 -20.39 -20.65 9.66
N ASN A 621 -21.17 -21.32 10.48
CA ASN A 621 -21.72 -20.72 11.70
C ASN A 621 -20.70 -20.80 12.87
N ALA A 622 -21.05 -20.28 14.04
CA ALA A 622 -20.19 -20.26 15.23
C ALA A 622 -19.73 -21.67 15.71
N THR A 623 -20.39 -22.75 15.26
CA THR A 623 -20.00 -24.15 15.57
C THR A 623 -19.17 -24.79 14.46
N GLY A 624 -18.78 -24.05 13.41
CA GLY A 624 -18.00 -24.55 12.28
C GLY A 624 -18.82 -25.36 11.26
N LYS A 625 -20.16 -25.33 11.32
CA LYS A 625 -21.01 -26.05 10.37
C LYS A 625 -21.27 -25.16 9.15
N PRO A 626 -21.02 -25.66 7.89
CA PRO A 626 -21.28 -24.88 6.68
C PRO A 626 -22.78 -24.69 6.43
N PHE A 627 -23.13 -23.61 5.73
CA PHE A 627 -24.50 -23.31 5.30
C PHE A 627 -25.06 -24.42 4.42
N GLY A 628 -24.30 -24.82 3.43
CA GLY A 628 -24.59 -25.97 2.57
C GLY A 628 -25.57 -25.65 1.45
N GLU A 629 -25.51 -26.47 0.40
CA GLU A 629 -26.31 -26.28 -0.81
C GLU A 629 -27.82 -26.43 -0.54
N LYS A 630 -28.20 -27.35 0.34
CA LYS A 630 -29.62 -27.58 0.69
C LYS A 630 -30.25 -26.37 1.35
N ALA A 631 -29.51 -25.70 2.26
CA ALA A 631 -29.96 -24.45 2.91
C ALA A 631 -30.02 -23.29 1.91
N LEU A 632 -29.02 -23.20 1.01
CA LEU A 632 -29.01 -22.20 -0.04
C LEU A 632 -30.21 -22.33 -0.98
N ARG A 633 -30.55 -23.53 -1.41
CA ARG A 633 -31.75 -23.79 -2.24
C ARG A 633 -33.06 -23.40 -1.50
N GLY A 634 -33.14 -23.71 -0.21
CA GLY A 634 -34.29 -23.32 0.62
C GLY A 634 -34.38 -21.78 0.75
N ALA A 635 -33.26 -21.13 0.97
CA ALA A 635 -33.20 -19.68 1.02
C ALA A 635 -33.54 -19.03 -0.34
N ALA A 636 -33.09 -19.64 -1.45
CA ALA A 636 -33.37 -19.15 -2.80
C ALA A 636 -34.87 -19.22 -3.12
N LEU A 637 -35.54 -20.33 -2.75
CA LEU A 637 -37.00 -20.42 -2.93
C LEU A 637 -37.77 -19.38 -2.11
N GLN A 638 -37.33 -19.13 -0.88
CA GLN A 638 -37.96 -18.11 -0.04
C GLN A 638 -37.68 -16.70 -0.57
N ALA A 639 -36.43 -16.42 -0.97
CA ALA A 639 -36.03 -15.12 -1.53
C ALA A 639 -36.84 -14.80 -2.80
N PHE A 640 -37.00 -15.75 -3.69
CA PHE A 640 -37.76 -15.59 -4.93
C PHE A 640 -39.25 -15.31 -4.67
N LYS A 641 -39.84 -15.96 -3.66
CA LYS A 641 -41.24 -15.72 -3.27
C LYS A 641 -41.45 -14.37 -2.60
N LEU A 642 -40.44 -13.83 -1.92
CA LEU A 642 -40.52 -12.53 -1.23
C LEU A 642 -40.28 -11.36 -2.18
N ASP A 643 -39.29 -11.45 -3.01
CA ASP A 643 -38.94 -10.43 -3.99
C ASP A 643 -38.25 -11.08 -5.20
N PRO A 644 -38.96 -11.27 -6.34
CA PRO A 644 -38.40 -11.88 -7.54
C PRO A 644 -37.54 -10.94 -8.36
N THR A 645 -37.27 -9.73 -7.90
CA THR A 645 -36.31 -8.84 -8.57
C THR A 645 -34.87 -9.34 -8.31
N PRO A 646 -33.94 -9.24 -9.27
CA PRO A 646 -32.56 -9.69 -9.07
C PRO A 646 -31.91 -9.11 -7.81
N GLU A 647 -32.11 -7.82 -7.54
CA GLU A 647 -31.55 -7.12 -6.37
C GLU A 647 -32.20 -7.60 -5.06
N GLY A 648 -33.56 -7.68 -5.01
CA GLY A 648 -34.29 -8.12 -3.82
C GLY A 648 -33.99 -9.57 -3.50
N PHE A 649 -33.98 -10.43 -4.51
CA PHE A 649 -33.57 -11.82 -4.37
C PHE A 649 -32.16 -11.94 -3.77
N ALA A 650 -31.18 -11.25 -4.35
CA ALA A 650 -29.80 -11.27 -3.86
C ALA A 650 -29.70 -10.75 -2.41
N GLY A 651 -30.40 -9.66 -2.08
CA GLY A 651 -30.44 -9.13 -0.72
C GLY A 651 -30.99 -10.11 0.31
N HIS A 652 -32.04 -10.86 -0.04
CA HIS A 652 -32.61 -11.89 0.82
C HIS A 652 -31.66 -13.08 1.00
N ILE A 653 -30.95 -13.49 -0.05
CA ILE A 653 -29.94 -14.55 0.04
C ILE A 653 -28.79 -14.16 0.98
N ILE A 654 -28.20 -12.98 0.79
CA ILE A 654 -27.11 -12.50 1.68
C ILE A 654 -27.59 -12.42 3.12
N LYS A 655 -28.78 -11.92 3.36
CA LYS A 655 -29.36 -11.85 4.70
C LYS A 655 -29.54 -13.23 5.32
N ALA A 656 -29.96 -14.24 4.54
CA ALA A 656 -30.10 -15.61 5.00
C ALA A 656 -28.75 -16.21 5.41
N VAL A 657 -27.72 -16.03 4.59
CA VAL A 657 -26.35 -16.51 4.91
C VAL A 657 -25.81 -15.78 6.14
N ARG A 658 -25.91 -14.44 6.21
CA ARG A 658 -25.45 -13.64 7.37
C ARG A 658 -26.16 -14.02 8.67
N ASN A 659 -27.47 -14.29 8.60
CA ASN A 659 -28.22 -14.73 9.77
C ASN A 659 -27.75 -16.14 10.23
N TYR A 660 -27.39 -17.01 9.30
CA TYR A 660 -26.89 -18.34 9.63
C TYR A 660 -25.49 -18.29 10.26
N THR A 661 -24.61 -17.45 9.73
CA THR A 661 -23.25 -17.31 10.24
C THR A 661 -23.22 -16.63 11.62
N ALA A 662 -24.24 -15.84 11.97
CA ALA A 662 -24.46 -15.25 13.30
C ALA A 662 -23.22 -14.61 13.92
N GLY A 663 -22.45 -13.85 13.13
CA GLY A 663 -21.24 -13.16 13.58
C GLY A 663 -19.96 -14.02 13.57
N ALA A 664 -20.00 -15.26 13.06
CA ALA A 664 -18.79 -15.98 12.74
C ALA A 664 -18.01 -15.26 11.63
N GLN A 665 -16.69 -15.35 11.69
CA GLN A 665 -15.83 -14.65 10.76
C GLN A 665 -15.89 -15.29 9.38
N GLN A 666 -16.22 -14.50 8.36
CA GLN A 666 -16.28 -14.98 6.99
C GLN A 666 -14.86 -15.24 6.46
N LYS A 667 -14.57 -16.48 6.08
CA LYS A 667 -13.26 -16.93 5.59
C LYS A 667 -13.07 -16.60 4.10
N ASN A 668 -14.03 -16.99 3.26
CA ASN A 668 -13.96 -16.89 1.81
C ASN A 668 -14.83 -15.75 1.29
N ASP A 669 -14.49 -15.23 0.09
CA ASP A 669 -15.37 -14.31 -0.63
C ASP A 669 -16.69 -15.03 -0.95
N MET A 670 -17.80 -14.31 -0.88
CA MET A 670 -19.12 -14.78 -1.31
C MET A 670 -19.56 -13.96 -2.51
N THR A 671 -19.66 -14.62 -3.64
CA THR A 671 -20.05 -13.95 -4.89
C THR A 671 -21.28 -14.60 -5.48
N MET A 672 -22.19 -13.75 -5.95
CA MET A 672 -23.36 -14.21 -6.68
C MET A 672 -23.63 -13.33 -7.89
N LEU A 673 -24.26 -13.96 -8.87
CA LEU A 673 -24.78 -13.31 -10.07
C LEU A 673 -26.22 -13.81 -10.30
N VAL A 674 -27.13 -12.88 -10.46
CA VAL A 674 -28.54 -13.12 -10.75
C VAL A 674 -28.90 -12.48 -12.08
N VAL A 675 -29.41 -13.26 -13.00
CA VAL A 675 -29.76 -12.82 -14.36
C VAL A 675 -31.26 -13.11 -14.60
N THR A 676 -31.95 -12.17 -15.25
CA THR A 676 -33.34 -12.32 -15.70
C THR A 676 -33.52 -11.65 -17.08
N ILE A 677 -34.68 -11.84 -17.69
CA ILE A 677 -35.06 -11.18 -18.96
C ILE A 677 -36.21 -10.24 -18.74
#